data_f8834fecc61c0bfe45ed5bd8c8f0fcd6
#
_entry.id   f8834fecc61c0bfe45ed5bd8c8f0fcd6
#
_cell.length_a   1.000
_cell.length_b   1.000
_cell.length_c   1.000
_cell.angle_alpha   90.00
_cell.angle_beta   90.00
_cell.angle_gamma   90.00
#
_symmetry.space_group_name_H-M   'P 1'
#
loop_
_entity.id
_entity.type
_entity.pdbx_description
1 polymer ?
#
loop_
_entity_poly.entity_id
_entity_poly.type
_entity_poly.pdbx_seq_one_letter_code
_entity_poly.pdbx_strand_id
1 'polypeptide(L)'
;MDNHMDNNPNGNRPDNNKGPGRQDPNKNHQSILAFLVCLLVTLVCFAMFTNMLKDNSSEITYDKFIEMVDDGDVKEVTLQSNTLTITPKHQSSGFSEEVYYANQMESVDKLTERLEGTGIKFEYKKPDAAGEIISMLVSVLLPTILLFVLLTVFMRRMNKGGGMMGVGKSRAKAYIQKDTGIAFRDVAGQDEAKESLQEVVDFLHNPGKYTTIGAKLPKGALLVGPPGTGKTLLAKAVAGEAHVPFFSLSGSEFVEMFVGVGASRVRDLFEEAKKNAPCIIFIDEIDAIGKSRDSHYGGGNDEREQTLNQLLAEMDGFDTSKGLLILAATNRPEVLDPALLRPGRFDRRVIVDRPDLKGRIEILKVHARNVHLDETVDFENIALATSGAVGSDLANMINEAAILAVKSGRSAVSQKDLLEAVEVVLVGKEKKDRILSAQERRIVSYHEVGHALVSALQKDAEPVQKITIVPRTMGALGYVMQVPEEEKYLNTKKELEAMLVGYLGGRAAEELVFDTVTTGAANDIEQATKVARAMITQYGMSDKFGLMGLATQESQYLSGRAVLNCGDDTATEVDHEVMILLHNSYEEAKRLIGSHREALDKIATYLIRRETITGKEFMKIFHAVERGIEIPENLDDLVIPEEKQNTVTLDKPEIQ
;
A
#
# COMPACT_ATOMS: atom_id res chain seq x y z
N MET A 1 -31.31 36.51 -47.42
CA MET A 1 -32.69 36.74 -46.99
C MET A 1 -32.81 36.19 -45.62
N ASP A 2 -32.46 37.04 -44.69
CA ASP A 2 -33.36 37.78 -43.78
C ASP A 2 -33.79 36.86 -42.64
N ASN A 3 -33.20 37.09 -41.47
CA ASN A 3 -33.47 38.11 -40.43
C ASN A 3 -34.55 37.69 -39.43
N HIS A 4 -34.31 37.62 -38.24
CA HIS A 4 -34.52 38.47 -37.06
C HIS A 4 -34.56 37.63 -35.81
N MET A 5 -33.70 37.87 -34.79
CA MET A 5 -33.90 38.74 -33.62
C MET A 5 -35.20 38.47 -32.85
N ASP A 6 -35.21 38.08 -31.60
CA ASP A 6 -34.87 38.84 -30.41
C ASP A 6 -35.36 38.15 -29.13
N ASN A 7 -34.68 38.46 -28.06
CA ASN A 7 -35.14 38.65 -26.67
C ASN A 7 -35.13 37.53 -25.65
N ASN A 8 -34.12 37.68 -24.82
CA ASN A 8 -34.09 37.34 -23.39
C ASN A 8 -35.15 38.17 -22.60
N PRO A 9 -35.77 37.69 -21.50
CA PRO A 9 -35.16 38.00 -20.23
C PRO A 9 -35.34 36.98 -19.08
N ASN A 10 -34.33 36.95 -18.21
CA ASN A 10 -34.36 36.69 -16.76
C ASN A 10 -35.11 35.48 -16.19
N GLY A 11 -34.35 34.54 -15.71
CA GLY A 11 -34.77 33.52 -14.77
C GLY A 11 -33.58 33.06 -13.89
N ASN A 12 -33.51 33.62 -12.70
CA ASN A 12 -32.60 33.27 -11.59
C ASN A 12 -32.41 31.77 -11.47
N ARG A 13 -31.17 31.29 -11.66
CA ARG A 13 -30.69 30.01 -11.10
C ARG A 13 -29.76 30.33 -9.93
N PRO A 14 -29.99 29.80 -8.76
CA PRO A 14 -29.03 29.93 -7.68
C PRO A 14 -27.80 29.08 -7.97
N ASP A 15 -26.66 29.73 -8.10
CA ASP A 15 -25.32 29.12 -8.07
C ASP A 15 -25.10 28.42 -6.73
N ASN A 16 -25.18 27.11 -6.73
CA ASN A 16 -24.83 26.27 -5.60
C ASN A 16 -23.68 25.33 -6.00
N ASN A 17 -22.53 25.92 -6.33
CA ASN A 17 -21.28 25.21 -6.54
C ASN A 17 -20.24 25.70 -5.53
N LYS A 18 -20.45 25.40 -4.23
CA LYS A 18 -19.39 25.43 -3.23
C LYS A 18 -18.85 24.01 -3.13
N GLY A 19 -17.82 23.75 -3.91
CA GLY A 19 -16.93 22.61 -3.72
C GLY A 19 -16.32 22.63 -2.29
N PRO A 20 -15.88 21.47 -1.77
CA PRO A 20 -15.31 21.37 -0.43
C PRO A 20 -14.06 22.23 -0.36
N GLY A 21 -14.09 23.23 0.53
CA GLY A 21 -13.00 24.18 0.75
C GLY A 21 -11.70 23.45 1.08
N ARG A 22 -10.72 23.63 0.24
CA ARG A 22 -9.31 23.40 0.58
C ARG A 22 -9.03 24.14 1.88
N GLN A 23 -8.75 23.43 2.95
CA GLN A 23 -8.19 24.01 4.17
C GLN A 23 -6.76 24.41 3.84
N ASP A 24 -6.52 25.72 3.76
CA ASP A 24 -5.18 26.29 3.63
C ASP A 24 -4.33 25.88 4.85
N PRO A 25 -3.21 25.19 4.68
CA PRO A 25 -2.30 24.86 5.78
C PRO A 25 -1.71 26.10 6.49
N ASN A 26 -1.92 27.30 5.93
CA ASN A 26 -1.39 28.56 6.41
C ASN A 26 -2.13 29.17 7.63
N LYS A 27 -3.33 28.68 8.00
CA LYS A 27 -4.06 29.27 9.15
C LYS A 27 -3.44 28.96 10.52
N ASN A 28 -2.80 27.80 10.66
CA ASN A 28 -2.14 27.43 11.92
C ASN A 28 -0.81 28.18 12.11
N HIS A 29 -0.07 28.42 11.04
CA HIS A 29 1.15 29.24 11.10
C HIS A 29 0.85 30.71 11.41
N GLN A 30 -0.26 31.26 10.91
CA GLN A 30 -0.67 32.63 11.20
C GLN A 30 -1.08 32.82 12.67
N SER A 31 -1.71 31.87 13.32
CA SER A 31 -2.07 31.94 14.74
C SER A 31 -0.86 31.83 15.67
N ILE A 32 0.11 30.97 15.34
CA ILE A 32 1.38 30.85 16.07
C ILE A 32 2.23 32.10 15.87
N LEU A 33 2.30 32.61 14.64
CA LEU A 33 3.02 33.85 14.33
C LEU A 33 2.40 35.05 15.08
N ALA A 34 1.08 35.17 15.10
CA ALA A 34 0.37 36.22 15.87
C ALA A 34 0.65 36.12 17.37
N PHE A 35 0.71 34.91 17.93
CA PHE A 35 1.07 34.70 19.34
C PHE A 35 2.51 35.13 19.63
N LEU A 36 3.46 34.73 18.77
CA LEU A 36 4.86 35.13 18.90
C LEU A 36 5.05 36.62 18.75
N VAL A 37 4.32 37.30 17.84
CA VAL A 37 4.33 38.75 17.69
C VAL A 37 3.74 39.44 18.93
N CYS A 38 2.62 38.96 19.48
CA CYS A 38 2.05 39.49 20.72
C CYS A 38 2.99 39.30 21.91
N LEU A 39 3.66 38.17 22.04
CA LEU A 39 4.67 37.92 23.07
C LEU A 39 5.85 38.83 22.93
N LEU A 40 6.36 39.05 21.71
CA LEU A 40 7.47 39.94 21.40
C LEU A 40 7.09 41.40 21.75
N VAL A 41 5.90 41.85 21.34
CA VAL A 41 5.37 43.18 21.64
C VAL A 41 5.25 43.41 23.16
N THR A 42 4.77 42.40 23.90
CA THR A 42 4.66 42.48 25.38
C THR A 42 6.01 42.55 26.04
N LEU A 43 7.01 41.80 25.56
CA LEU A 43 8.39 41.88 26.05
C LEU A 43 9.04 43.21 25.71
N VAL A 44 8.82 43.79 24.54
CA VAL A 44 9.34 45.10 24.12
C VAL A 44 8.66 46.19 24.96
N CYS A 45 7.35 46.15 25.14
CA CYS A 45 6.65 47.12 26.01
C CYS A 45 7.11 47.02 27.46
N PHE A 46 7.38 45.82 27.97
CA PHE A 46 7.93 45.62 29.31
C PHE A 46 9.35 46.19 29.43
N ALA A 47 10.21 45.93 28.43
CA ALA A 47 11.56 46.50 28.40
C ALA A 47 11.56 48.04 28.28
N MET A 48 10.65 48.59 27.46
CA MET A 48 10.45 50.03 27.38
C MET A 48 9.94 50.64 28.69
N PHE A 49 9.00 49.97 29.35
CA PHE A 49 8.45 50.38 30.64
C PHE A 49 9.52 50.35 31.74
N THR A 50 10.33 49.28 31.81
CA THR A 50 11.45 49.20 32.77
C THR A 50 12.55 50.24 32.49
N ASN A 51 12.79 50.57 31.21
CA ASN A 51 13.72 51.65 30.84
C ASN A 51 13.18 53.06 31.15
N MET A 52 11.85 53.23 31.06
CA MET A 52 11.20 54.52 31.39
C MET A 52 11.14 54.77 32.91
N LEU A 53 11.17 53.67 33.69
CA LEU A 53 11.26 53.77 35.17
C LEU A 53 12.70 53.89 35.70
N LYS A 54 13.71 53.78 34.84
CA LYS A 54 15.08 54.13 35.20
C LYS A 54 15.17 55.66 35.22
N ASP A 55 15.16 56.25 36.42
CA ASP A 55 15.52 57.65 36.61
C ASP A 55 16.87 57.90 35.97
N ASN A 56 17.04 59.10 35.39
CA ASN A 56 18.30 59.58 34.86
C ASN A 56 19.25 59.92 36.01
N SER A 57 19.58 58.93 36.84
CA SER A 57 20.43 59.12 38.01
C SER A 57 21.84 58.59 37.69
N SER A 58 22.80 59.41 37.86
CA SER A 58 24.22 59.07 37.70
C SER A 58 24.84 58.87 39.07
N GLU A 59 25.50 57.76 39.29
CA GLU A 59 26.30 57.55 40.50
C GLU A 59 27.61 58.33 40.38
N ILE A 60 27.92 59.13 41.40
CA ILE A 60 29.15 59.88 41.48
C ILE A 60 29.97 59.51 42.71
N THR A 61 31.28 59.71 42.70
CA THR A 61 32.13 59.41 43.83
C THR A 61 31.91 60.49 44.92
N TYR A 62 32.11 60.09 46.19
CA TYR A 62 31.96 60.98 47.31
C TYR A 62 32.85 62.23 47.20
N ASP A 63 34.10 62.09 46.68
CA ASP A 63 35.03 63.19 46.44
C ASP A 63 34.45 64.19 45.44
N LYS A 64 33.81 63.73 44.37
CA LYS A 64 33.16 64.56 43.37
C LYS A 64 31.94 65.30 43.95
N PHE A 65 31.23 64.67 44.86
CA PHE A 65 30.13 65.32 45.62
C PHE A 65 30.71 66.49 46.47
N ILE A 66 31.84 66.29 47.19
CA ILE A 66 32.49 67.35 47.99
C ILE A 66 32.97 68.49 47.07
N GLU A 67 33.57 68.20 45.93
CA GLU A 67 33.93 69.19 44.93
C GLU A 67 32.75 70.04 44.48
N MET A 68 31.60 69.41 44.20
CA MET A 68 30.37 70.13 43.83
C MET A 68 29.80 70.96 44.97
N VAL A 69 30.00 70.57 46.22
CA VAL A 69 29.64 71.35 47.39
C VAL A 69 30.52 72.57 47.51
N ASP A 70 31.83 72.44 47.37
CA ASP A 70 32.83 73.54 47.44
C ASP A 70 32.67 74.54 46.29
N ASP A 71 32.32 74.08 45.07
CA ASP A 71 32.01 74.89 43.90
C ASP A 71 30.62 75.56 43.98
N GLY A 72 29.81 75.19 44.96
CA GLY A 72 28.50 75.82 45.20
C GLY A 72 27.40 75.32 44.20
N ASP A 73 27.63 74.26 43.47
CA ASP A 73 26.73 73.73 42.44
C ASP A 73 25.61 72.85 43.00
N VAL A 74 25.54 72.53 44.29
CA VAL A 74 24.54 71.72 44.93
C VAL A 74 23.43 72.62 45.47
N LYS A 75 22.15 72.22 45.17
CA LYS A 75 20.96 72.90 45.62
C LYS A 75 20.40 72.27 46.90
N GLU A 76 20.32 70.96 46.90
CA GLU A 76 19.72 70.16 47.97
C GLU A 76 20.39 68.78 48.10
N VAL A 77 20.58 68.32 49.32
CA VAL A 77 21.11 66.99 49.62
C VAL A 77 20.13 66.28 50.49
N THR A 78 19.68 65.15 50.10
CA THR A 78 18.79 64.26 50.88
C THR A 78 19.55 63.00 51.27
N LEU A 79 19.65 62.67 52.51
CA LEU A 79 20.22 61.44 53.01
C LEU A 79 19.08 60.39 53.24
N GLN A 80 19.18 59.27 52.56
CA GLN A 80 18.28 58.16 52.78
C GLN A 80 19.08 56.83 52.98
N SER A 81 18.93 56.21 54.11
CA SER A 81 19.76 55.07 54.50
C SER A 81 21.23 55.40 54.55
N ASN A 82 22.04 55.07 53.55
CA ASN A 82 23.47 55.37 53.46
C ASN A 82 23.82 56.03 52.12
N THR A 83 22.80 56.47 51.39
CA THR A 83 22.92 57.05 50.07
C THR A 83 22.55 58.54 50.10
N LEU A 84 23.41 59.41 49.61
CA LEU A 84 23.14 60.80 49.43
C LEU A 84 22.56 61.06 48.07
N THR A 85 21.40 61.63 48.01
CA THR A 85 20.74 62.13 46.82
C THR A 85 21.01 63.57 46.64
N ILE A 86 21.70 63.97 45.57
CA ILE A 86 22.26 65.33 45.33
C ILE A 86 21.51 65.95 44.16
N THR A 87 20.88 67.05 44.40
CA THR A 87 20.19 67.84 43.36
C THR A 87 21.06 69.05 42.99
N PRO A 88 21.57 69.19 41.76
CA PRO A 88 22.41 70.35 41.37
C PRO A 88 21.58 71.62 41.16
N LYS A 89 22.26 72.82 41.24
CA LYS A 89 21.62 74.13 40.99
C LYS A 89 21.38 74.42 39.50
N HIS A 90 22.28 73.95 38.64
CA HIS A 90 22.13 74.05 37.19
C HIS A 90 21.54 72.78 36.62
N GLN A 91 20.27 72.83 36.17
CA GLN A 91 19.59 71.70 35.48
C GLN A 91 19.68 71.96 33.96
N SER A 92 20.11 70.95 33.20
CA SER A 92 19.96 70.98 31.74
C SER A 92 18.48 70.90 31.41
N SER A 93 17.99 71.63 30.43
CA SER A 93 16.59 71.74 30.04
C SER A 93 16.07 70.44 29.44
N GLY A 94 15.67 69.49 30.31
CA GLY A 94 15.03 68.24 29.99
C GLY A 94 13.83 68.00 30.92
N PHE A 95 12.91 67.13 30.48
CA PHE A 95 11.66 66.79 31.22
C PHE A 95 11.84 65.97 32.53
N SER A 96 13.08 65.67 32.96
CA SER A 96 13.40 65.00 34.24
C SER A 96 14.51 65.74 34.97
N GLU A 97 14.37 65.88 36.30
CA GLU A 97 15.42 66.43 37.18
C GLU A 97 16.61 65.48 37.17
N GLU A 98 17.81 66.01 36.86
CA GLU A 98 19.06 65.30 37.02
C GLU A 98 19.38 65.16 38.52
N VAL A 99 19.54 63.95 39.00
CA VAL A 99 19.84 63.63 40.37
C VAL A 99 21.07 62.73 40.40
N TYR A 100 22.03 63.11 41.28
CA TYR A 100 23.22 62.28 41.50
C TYR A 100 23.15 61.54 42.78
N TYR A 101 23.68 60.32 42.78
CA TYR A 101 23.75 59.49 43.98
C TYR A 101 25.20 59.30 44.40
N ALA A 102 25.50 59.49 45.69
CA ALA A 102 26.79 59.14 46.27
C ALA A 102 26.65 58.36 47.55
N ASN A 103 27.57 57.46 47.81
CA ASN A 103 27.57 56.74 49.09
C ASN A 103 28.14 57.61 50.19
N GLN A 104 27.48 57.62 51.32
CA GLN A 104 27.95 58.38 52.51
C GLN A 104 29.24 57.75 53.01
N MET A 105 30.32 58.58 53.12
CA MET A 105 31.63 58.17 53.62
C MET A 105 32.00 58.81 55.00
N GLU A 106 31.32 59.86 55.40
CA GLU A 106 31.51 60.54 56.69
C GLU A 106 30.28 60.39 57.60
N SER A 107 30.47 60.58 58.89
CA SER A 107 29.35 60.59 59.84
C SER A 107 28.37 61.74 59.53
N VAL A 108 27.09 61.55 59.84
CA VAL A 108 26.01 62.53 59.59
C VAL A 108 26.37 63.91 60.24
N ASP A 109 26.96 63.88 61.47
CA ASP A 109 27.35 65.09 62.18
C ASP A 109 28.40 65.88 61.45
N LYS A 110 29.43 65.23 60.91
CA LYS A 110 30.49 65.88 60.12
C LYS A 110 29.97 66.46 58.80
N LEU A 111 29.09 65.65 58.15
CA LEU A 111 28.45 66.07 56.91
C LEU A 111 27.57 67.33 57.13
N THR A 112 26.84 67.39 58.23
CA THR A 112 26.00 68.53 58.63
C THR A 112 26.82 69.68 58.92
N GLU A 113 27.95 69.63 59.70
CA GLU A 113 28.87 70.65 60.02
C GLU A 113 29.52 71.23 58.73
N ARG A 114 29.82 70.39 57.72
CA ARG A 114 30.40 70.85 56.46
C ARG A 114 29.36 71.60 55.60
N LEU A 115 28.12 71.20 55.65
CA LEU A 115 27.04 71.82 54.88
C LEU A 115 26.44 73.07 55.58
N GLU A 116 26.62 73.19 56.89
CA GLU A 116 26.29 74.43 57.67
C GLU A 116 27.12 75.59 57.22
N GLY A 117 26.48 76.58 56.65
CA GLY A 117 27.14 77.78 56.12
C GLY A 117 27.24 77.89 54.61
N THR A 118 27.01 76.82 53.89
CA THR A 118 27.06 76.81 52.39
C THR A 118 25.69 77.14 51.77
N GLY A 119 24.60 77.22 52.56
CA GLY A 119 23.23 77.52 52.09
C GLY A 119 22.55 76.32 51.37
N ILE A 120 23.10 75.16 51.44
CA ILE A 120 22.57 73.93 50.88
C ILE A 120 21.50 73.34 51.82
N LYS A 121 20.34 72.96 51.26
CA LYS A 121 19.29 72.39 52.01
C LYS A 121 19.59 70.90 52.27
N PHE A 122 19.71 70.49 53.52
CA PHE A 122 19.99 69.14 53.91
C PHE A 122 18.77 68.51 54.62
N GLU A 123 18.27 67.34 54.12
CA GLU A 123 17.10 66.63 54.68
C GLU A 123 17.45 65.19 54.88
N TYR A 124 17.00 64.60 55.99
CA TYR A 124 17.09 63.23 56.28
C TYR A 124 15.71 62.57 56.07
N LYS A 125 15.58 61.69 55.07
CA LYS A 125 14.34 60.96 54.85
C LYS A 125 14.45 59.55 55.39
N LYS A 126 13.45 59.12 56.18
CA LYS A 126 13.30 57.72 56.58
C LYS A 126 12.93 56.88 55.36
N PRO A 127 13.47 55.62 55.27
CA PRO A 127 13.08 54.70 54.21
C PRO A 127 11.55 54.50 54.22
N ASP A 128 10.91 54.69 53.06
CA ASP A 128 9.46 54.36 52.90
C ASP A 128 9.34 52.91 52.45
N ALA A 129 9.47 52.00 53.44
CA ALA A 129 9.37 50.55 53.21
C ALA A 129 8.02 50.14 52.61
N ALA A 130 6.95 50.91 52.80
CA ALA A 130 5.66 50.63 52.21
C ALA A 130 5.59 50.93 50.73
N GLY A 131 6.22 52.07 50.29
CA GLY A 131 6.30 52.43 48.88
C GLY A 131 7.16 51.48 48.07
N GLU A 132 8.30 51.04 48.61
CA GLU A 132 9.18 50.06 47.95
C GLU A 132 8.49 48.70 47.79
N ILE A 133 7.76 48.19 48.82
CA ILE A 133 7.01 46.93 48.72
C ILE A 133 5.88 47.03 47.69
N ILE A 134 5.18 48.18 47.63
CA ILE A 134 4.08 48.38 46.69
C ILE A 134 4.65 48.44 45.25
N SER A 135 5.75 49.15 45.02
CA SER A 135 6.39 49.20 43.68
C SER A 135 6.87 47.84 43.23
N MET A 136 7.48 47.05 44.12
CA MET A 136 7.90 45.65 43.83
C MET A 136 6.72 44.77 43.54
N LEU A 137 5.63 44.86 44.30
CA LEU A 137 4.40 44.12 44.06
C LEU A 137 3.75 44.46 42.71
N VAL A 138 3.68 45.75 42.35
CA VAL A 138 3.12 46.20 41.08
C VAL A 138 3.98 45.72 39.90
N SER A 139 5.28 45.80 40.03
CA SER A 139 6.23 45.40 38.95
C SER A 139 6.19 43.92 38.65
N VAL A 140 5.84 43.04 39.63
CA VAL A 140 5.72 41.57 39.46
C VAL A 140 4.31 41.17 39.14
N LEU A 141 3.29 41.69 39.83
CA LEU A 141 1.89 41.26 39.68
C LEU A 141 1.27 41.75 38.35
N LEU A 142 1.57 42.97 37.90
CA LEU A 142 0.94 43.52 36.71
C LEU A 142 1.28 42.72 35.44
N PRO A 143 2.55 42.37 35.14
CA PRO A 143 2.90 41.56 33.97
C PRO A 143 2.39 40.10 34.11
N THR A 144 2.35 39.52 35.33
CA THR A 144 1.83 38.18 35.53
C THR A 144 0.31 38.10 35.34
N ILE A 145 -0.46 39.08 35.79
CA ILE A 145 -1.88 39.22 35.54
C ILE A 145 -2.15 39.40 34.03
N LEU A 146 -1.37 40.25 33.38
CA LEU A 146 -1.49 40.51 31.95
C LEU A 146 -1.22 39.24 31.14
N LEU A 147 -0.18 38.47 31.51
CA LEU A 147 0.14 37.18 30.89
C LEU A 147 -0.98 36.16 31.11
N PHE A 148 -1.55 36.09 32.32
CA PHE A 148 -2.65 35.19 32.62
C PHE A 148 -3.93 35.56 31.85
N VAL A 149 -4.24 36.83 31.68
CA VAL A 149 -5.36 37.31 30.87
C VAL A 149 -5.13 36.96 29.38
N LEU A 150 -3.92 37.21 28.85
CA LEU A 150 -3.56 36.84 27.49
C LEU A 150 -3.66 35.31 27.26
N LEU A 151 -3.17 34.52 28.20
CA LEU A 151 -3.24 33.07 28.14
C LEU A 151 -4.71 32.55 28.18
N THR A 152 -5.54 33.16 29.03
CA THR A 152 -6.98 32.81 29.10
C THR A 152 -7.76 33.24 27.87
N VAL A 153 -7.45 34.39 27.25
CA VAL A 153 -8.06 34.83 26.00
C VAL A 153 -7.59 33.93 24.84
N PHE A 154 -6.32 33.57 24.83
CA PHE A 154 -5.75 32.61 23.86
C PHE A 154 -6.39 31.23 23.98
N MET A 155 -6.51 30.69 25.21
CA MET A 155 -7.18 29.42 25.48
C MET A 155 -8.68 29.46 25.09
N ARG A 156 -9.38 30.58 25.37
CA ARG A 156 -10.78 30.75 24.92
C ARG A 156 -10.93 30.86 23.41
N ARG A 157 -9.95 31.43 22.70
CA ARG A 157 -9.93 31.50 21.24
C ARG A 157 -9.58 30.15 20.60
N MET A 158 -8.68 29.39 21.18
CA MET A 158 -8.39 28.00 20.80
C MET A 158 -9.58 27.08 21.01
N ASN A 159 -10.33 27.27 22.08
CA ASN A 159 -11.52 26.46 22.39
C ASN A 159 -12.74 26.76 21.47
N LYS A 160 -12.81 27.97 20.88
CA LYS A 160 -13.83 28.31 19.87
C LYS A 160 -13.47 27.87 18.44
N GLY A 161 -12.22 27.47 18.19
CA GLY A 161 -11.69 27.01 16.90
C GLY A 161 -11.42 25.52 16.82
N GLY A 162 -12.11 24.64 17.58
CA GLY A 162 -11.87 23.20 17.57
C GLY A 162 -10.62 22.84 18.38
N GLY A 163 -10.80 22.64 19.66
CA GLY A 163 -9.74 22.42 20.64
C GLY A 163 -8.86 21.21 20.31
N MET A 164 -7.62 21.27 20.81
CA MET A 164 -6.65 20.16 20.84
C MET A 164 -7.18 18.88 21.51
N MET A 165 -8.36 18.92 22.15
CA MET A 165 -9.14 17.76 22.60
C MET A 165 -10.04 17.15 21.50
N GLY A 166 -10.04 17.69 20.28
CA GLY A 166 -10.73 17.11 19.12
C GLY A 166 -9.91 16.03 18.38
N VAL A 167 -8.72 15.67 18.83
CA VAL A 167 -7.93 14.57 18.29
C VAL A 167 -8.63 13.21 18.45
N GLY A 168 -9.56 13.09 19.40
CA GLY A 168 -10.35 11.86 19.59
C GLY A 168 -11.67 11.77 18.83
N LYS A 169 -12.15 12.86 18.20
CA LYS A 169 -13.29 12.79 17.28
C LYS A 169 -12.76 12.67 15.85
N SER A 170 -12.35 11.49 15.48
CA SER A 170 -12.13 11.13 14.11
C SER A 170 -13.43 11.40 13.33
N ARG A 171 -13.40 12.37 12.41
CA ARG A 171 -14.37 12.43 11.33
C ARG A 171 -13.99 11.35 10.31
N ALA A 172 -13.88 10.10 10.75
CA ALA A 172 -13.98 8.98 9.86
C ALA A 172 -15.42 9.04 9.34
N LYS A 173 -15.61 9.69 8.20
CA LYS A 173 -16.75 9.39 7.37
C LYS A 173 -16.53 7.93 6.96
N ALA A 174 -17.05 7.00 7.74
CA ALA A 174 -17.26 5.66 7.26
C ALA A 174 -17.89 5.83 5.89
N TYR A 175 -17.27 5.27 4.86
CA TYR A 175 -17.82 5.37 3.52
C TYR A 175 -19.11 4.55 3.50
N ILE A 176 -20.21 5.21 3.81
CA ILE A 176 -21.54 4.61 3.81
C ILE A 176 -22.01 4.61 2.36
N GLN A 177 -22.06 3.46 1.75
CA GLN A 177 -22.76 3.23 0.50
C GLN A 177 -24.15 2.72 0.84
N LYS A 178 -25.17 3.56 0.64
CA LYS A 178 -26.58 3.17 0.89
C LYS A 178 -27.05 2.10 -0.09
N ASP A 179 -26.53 2.11 -1.29
CA ASP A 179 -26.72 1.12 -2.34
C ASP A 179 -25.38 0.90 -3.03
N THR A 180 -24.95 -0.33 -3.16
CA THR A 180 -23.69 -0.68 -3.82
C THR A 180 -23.85 -0.75 -5.34
N GLY A 181 -25.07 -0.91 -5.85
CA GLY A 181 -25.38 -1.12 -7.26
C GLY A 181 -24.82 -2.41 -7.84
N ILE A 182 -24.23 -3.29 -7.01
CA ILE A 182 -23.58 -4.53 -7.40
C ILE A 182 -24.35 -5.69 -6.78
N ALA A 183 -24.72 -6.70 -7.60
CA ALA A 183 -25.40 -7.92 -7.15
C ALA A 183 -24.57 -9.17 -7.49
N PHE A 184 -24.99 -10.35 -7.04
CA PHE A 184 -24.27 -11.61 -7.34
C PHE A 184 -24.18 -11.91 -8.85
N ARG A 185 -25.08 -11.41 -9.66
CA ARG A 185 -25.01 -11.48 -11.14
C ARG A 185 -23.81 -10.76 -11.76
N ASP A 186 -23.22 -9.80 -11.02
CA ASP A 186 -22.05 -9.02 -11.45
C ASP A 186 -20.74 -9.65 -10.98
N VAL A 187 -20.82 -10.71 -10.15
CA VAL A 187 -19.70 -11.51 -9.70
C VAL A 187 -19.74 -12.84 -10.45
N ALA A 188 -18.81 -13.00 -11.38
CA ALA A 188 -18.67 -14.23 -12.16
C ALA A 188 -17.71 -15.19 -11.46
N GLY A 189 -17.92 -16.48 -11.66
CA GLY A 189 -17.23 -17.54 -10.94
C GLY A 189 -17.55 -17.53 -9.44
N GLN A 190 -16.76 -18.20 -8.61
CA GLN A 190 -16.91 -18.24 -7.14
C GLN A 190 -18.28 -18.77 -6.69
N ASP A 191 -18.79 -19.80 -7.36
CA ASP A 191 -20.16 -20.30 -7.13
C ASP A 191 -20.34 -20.78 -5.69
N GLU A 192 -19.38 -21.49 -5.11
CA GLU A 192 -19.40 -21.97 -3.72
C GLU A 192 -19.36 -20.83 -2.70
N ALA A 193 -18.56 -19.79 -3.00
CA ALA A 193 -18.51 -18.61 -2.14
C ALA A 193 -19.83 -17.82 -2.19
N LYS A 194 -20.45 -17.70 -3.38
CA LYS A 194 -21.77 -17.08 -3.55
C LYS A 194 -22.85 -17.87 -2.81
N GLU A 195 -22.87 -19.19 -2.94
CA GLU A 195 -23.82 -20.06 -2.23
C GLU A 195 -23.72 -19.89 -0.71
N SER A 196 -22.49 -19.92 -0.17
CA SER A 196 -22.23 -19.71 1.25
C SER A 196 -22.70 -18.34 1.75
N LEU A 197 -22.61 -17.31 0.91
CA LEU A 197 -23.03 -15.95 1.24
C LEU A 197 -24.52 -15.71 0.95
N GLN A 198 -25.15 -16.47 0.06
CA GLN A 198 -26.59 -16.41 -0.18
C GLN A 198 -27.39 -16.78 1.07
N GLU A 199 -26.90 -17.74 1.86
CA GLU A 199 -27.50 -18.06 3.16
C GLU A 199 -27.48 -16.85 4.12
N VAL A 200 -26.41 -16.06 4.06
CA VAL A 200 -26.26 -14.83 4.85
C VAL A 200 -27.24 -13.76 4.39
N VAL A 201 -27.42 -13.62 3.08
CA VAL A 201 -28.42 -12.71 2.49
C VAL A 201 -29.85 -13.12 2.87
N ASP A 202 -30.21 -14.40 2.73
CA ASP A 202 -31.55 -14.91 3.13
C ASP A 202 -31.83 -14.63 4.61
N PHE A 203 -30.78 -14.74 5.42
CA PHE A 203 -30.91 -14.41 6.83
C PHE A 203 -31.17 -12.92 7.11
N LEU A 204 -30.44 -12.01 6.44
CA LEU A 204 -30.67 -10.56 6.60
C LEU A 204 -32.10 -10.18 6.22
N HIS A 205 -32.68 -10.89 5.24
CA HIS A 205 -34.07 -10.71 4.81
C HIS A 205 -35.09 -11.37 5.76
N ASN A 206 -34.83 -12.57 6.25
CA ASN A 206 -35.77 -13.43 6.94
C ASN A 206 -35.21 -13.98 8.26
N PRO A 207 -34.78 -13.14 9.23
CA PRO A 207 -34.15 -13.59 10.46
C PRO A 207 -35.07 -14.52 11.29
N GLY A 208 -36.37 -14.30 11.24
CA GLY A 208 -37.36 -15.09 11.97
C GLY A 208 -37.40 -16.58 11.56
N LYS A 209 -37.17 -16.91 10.28
CA LYS A 209 -37.14 -18.28 9.76
C LYS A 209 -36.07 -19.13 10.46
N TYR A 210 -34.92 -18.53 10.72
CA TYR A 210 -33.77 -19.22 11.33
C TYR A 210 -33.91 -19.32 12.85
N THR A 211 -34.36 -18.22 13.51
CA THR A 211 -34.51 -18.18 14.96
C THR A 211 -35.62 -19.11 15.45
N THR A 212 -36.68 -19.34 14.67
CA THR A 212 -37.77 -20.24 15.04
C THR A 212 -37.32 -21.69 15.19
N ILE A 213 -36.30 -22.10 14.42
CA ILE A 213 -35.73 -23.46 14.48
C ILE A 213 -34.60 -23.56 15.51
N GLY A 214 -34.19 -22.40 16.10
CA GLY A 214 -33.09 -22.34 17.06
C GLY A 214 -31.72 -22.20 16.42
N ALA A 215 -31.63 -21.88 15.12
CA ALA A 215 -30.36 -21.61 14.44
C ALA A 215 -29.77 -20.30 14.95
N LYS A 216 -28.47 -20.32 15.26
CA LYS A 216 -27.69 -19.14 15.64
C LYS A 216 -26.99 -18.61 14.40
N LEU A 217 -27.12 -17.31 14.18
CA LEU A 217 -26.45 -16.63 13.09
C LEU A 217 -24.98 -16.45 13.32
N PRO A 218 -24.19 -16.56 12.27
CA PRO A 218 -22.83 -16.08 12.31
C PRO A 218 -22.83 -14.56 12.55
N LYS A 219 -22.02 -14.09 13.49
CA LYS A 219 -21.81 -12.66 13.71
C LYS A 219 -20.98 -12.07 12.58
N GLY A 220 -20.07 -12.86 12.01
CA GLY A 220 -19.22 -12.43 10.94
C GLY A 220 -18.78 -13.54 10.02
N ALA A 221 -18.45 -13.18 8.78
CA ALA A 221 -17.80 -14.07 7.83
C ALA A 221 -16.46 -13.47 7.37
N LEU A 222 -15.45 -14.34 7.28
CA LEU A 222 -14.12 -14.00 6.82
C LEU A 222 -13.94 -14.49 5.39
N LEU A 223 -13.75 -13.57 4.44
CA LEU A 223 -13.41 -13.86 3.05
C LEU A 223 -11.89 -14.07 2.95
N VAL A 224 -11.49 -15.26 2.54
CA VAL A 224 -10.08 -15.66 2.51
C VAL A 224 -9.70 -16.08 1.11
N GLY A 225 -8.55 -15.62 0.62
CA GLY A 225 -8.06 -16.03 -0.70
C GLY A 225 -7.00 -15.11 -1.26
N PRO A 226 -6.43 -15.43 -2.44
CA PRO A 226 -5.39 -14.63 -3.09
C PRO A 226 -5.82 -13.19 -3.37
N PRO A 227 -4.89 -12.23 -3.51
CA PRO A 227 -5.23 -10.89 -3.98
C PRO A 227 -5.82 -10.94 -5.39
N GLY A 228 -6.74 -10.02 -5.69
CA GLY A 228 -7.35 -9.92 -7.03
C GLY A 228 -8.47 -10.91 -7.33
N THR A 229 -8.85 -11.81 -6.41
CA THR A 229 -9.93 -12.80 -6.62
C THR A 229 -11.34 -12.24 -6.46
N GLY A 230 -11.49 -10.94 -6.08
CA GLY A 230 -12.79 -10.27 -6.01
C GLY A 230 -13.45 -10.27 -4.62
N LYS A 231 -12.71 -10.50 -3.53
CA LYS A 231 -13.26 -10.49 -2.15
C LYS A 231 -14.05 -9.23 -1.81
N THR A 232 -13.51 -8.06 -2.10
CA THR A 232 -14.17 -6.77 -1.89
C THR A 232 -15.41 -6.61 -2.78
N LEU A 233 -15.35 -7.09 -4.03
CA LEU A 233 -16.48 -7.08 -4.96
C LEU A 233 -17.60 -8.00 -4.45
N LEU A 234 -17.26 -9.18 -3.97
CA LEU A 234 -18.19 -10.14 -3.41
C LEU A 234 -18.89 -9.60 -2.15
N ALA A 235 -18.14 -8.92 -1.26
CA ALA A 235 -18.72 -8.27 -0.09
C ALA A 235 -19.73 -7.17 -0.46
N LYS A 236 -19.43 -6.38 -1.50
CA LYS A 236 -20.37 -5.37 -2.05
C LYS A 236 -21.60 -6.03 -2.68
N ALA A 237 -21.42 -7.16 -3.37
CA ALA A 237 -22.51 -7.89 -3.97
C ALA A 237 -23.48 -8.45 -2.91
N VAL A 238 -22.96 -8.93 -1.77
CA VAL A 238 -23.79 -9.37 -0.63
C VAL A 238 -24.67 -8.23 -0.13
N ALA A 239 -24.11 -7.03 0.02
CA ALA A 239 -24.86 -5.85 0.48
C ALA A 239 -25.91 -5.40 -0.53
N GLY A 240 -25.58 -5.42 -1.83
CA GLY A 240 -26.50 -5.08 -2.90
C GLY A 240 -27.63 -6.09 -3.07
N GLU A 241 -27.32 -7.40 -2.93
CA GLU A 241 -28.33 -8.46 -2.97
C GLU A 241 -29.25 -8.40 -1.73
N ALA A 242 -28.70 -8.07 -0.57
CA ALA A 242 -29.46 -7.89 0.66
C ALA A 242 -30.19 -6.53 0.75
N HIS A 243 -29.96 -5.61 -0.18
CA HIS A 243 -30.50 -4.23 -0.16
C HIS A 243 -30.29 -3.50 1.17
N VAL A 244 -29.10 -3.65 1.76
CA VAL A 244 -28.75 -3.02 3.04
C VAL A 244 -27.55 -2.07 2.88
N PRO A 245 -27.42 -1.04 3.73
CA PRO A 245 -26.29 -0.14 3.76
C PRO A 245 -24.96 -0.90 3.97
N PHE A 246 -23.92 -0.48 3.24
CA PHE A 246 -22.60 -1.04 3.27
C PHE A 246 -21.59 -0.05 3.84
N PHE A 247 -20.95 -0.42 4.96
CA PHE A 247 -19.91 0.34 5.62
C PHE A 247 -18.57 -0.30 5.30
N SER A 248 -17.71 0.38 4.57
CA SER A 248 -16.40 -0.18 4.16
C SER A 248 -15.26 0.63 4.74
N LEU A 249 -14.30 -0.07 5.37
CA LEU A 249 -13.01 0.46 5.79
C LEU A 249 -11.89 -0.54 5.50
N SER A 250 -10.68 -0.03 5.28
CA SER A 250 -9.48 -0.87 5.25
C SER A 250 -8.93 -1.03 6.67
N GLY A 251 -8.43 -2.22 7.00
CA GLY A 251 -7.72 -2.47 8.26
C GLY A 251 -6.56 -1.51 8.49
N SER A 252 -5.90 -1.05 7.43
CA SER A 252 -4.83 -0.05 7.49
C SER A 252 -5.31 1.32 7.97
N GLU A 253 -6.57 1.69 7.77
CA GLU A 253 -7.14 2.96 8.24
C GLU A 253 -7.32 3.02 9.76
N PHE A 254 -7.26 1.88 10.42
CA PHE A 254 -7.30 1.81 11.89
C PHE A 254 -5.90 1.91 12.52
N VAL A 255 -4.83 1.80 11.73
CA VAL A 255 -3.45 1.89 12.23
C VAL A 255 -3.01 3.35 12.16
N GLU A 256 -2.82 3.98 13.32
CA GLU A 256 -2.42 5.38 13.45
C GLU A 256 -1.17 5.50 14.33
N MET A 257 -0.47 6.66 14.24
CA MET A 257 0.71 6.92 15.08
C MET A 257 0.36 7.21 16.55
N PHE A 258 -0.91 7.55 16.84
CA PHE A 258 -1.35 7.93 18.18
C PHE A 258 -2.18 6.83 18.82
N VAL A 259 -1.76 6.36 19.97
CA VAL A 259 -2.43 5.29 20.74
C VAL A 259 -3.88 5.68 21.07
N GLY A 260 -4.82 4.78 20.78
CA GLY A 260 -6.25 4.92 21.07
C GLY A 260 -7.10 5.54 19.96
N VAL A 261 -6.50 6.09 18.89
CA VAL A 261 -7.25 6.64 17.76
C VAL A 261 -7.92 5.53 16.95
N GLY A 262 -7.22 4.44 16.67
CA GLY A 262 -7.77 3.27 15.99
C GLY A 262 -8.95 2.65 16.75
N ALA A 263 -8.80 2.46 18.05
CA ALA A 263 -9.88 1.96 18.92
C ALA A 263 -11.11 2.89 18.94
N SER A 264 -10.91 4.20 18.90
CA SER A 264 -12.03 5.17 18.79
C SER A 264 -12.75 5.04 17.45
N ARG A 265 -12.01 4.87 16.35
CA ARG A 265 -12.61 4.66 15.00
C ARG A 265 -13.45 3.38 14.94
N VAL A 266 -12.96 2.30 15.52
CA VAL A 266 -13.74 1.06 15.62
C VAL A 266 -15.06 1.31 16.36
N ARG A 267 -15.02 1.98 17.50
CA ARG A 267 -16.23 2.31 18.27
C ARG A 267 -17.21 3.18 17.47
N ASP A 268 -16.71 4.26 16.86
CA ASP A 268 -17.52 5.18 16.07
C ASP A 268 -18.18 4.46 14.87
N LEU A 269 -17.46 3.55 14.21
CA LEU A 269 -17.98 2.71 13.13
C LEU A 269 -19.15 1.84 13.58
N PHE A 270 -18.97 1.12 14.71
CA PHE A 270 -20.01 0.24 15.23
C PHE A 270 -21.22 1.03 15.77
N GLU A 271 -21.01 2.19 16.38
CA GLU A 271 -22.11 3.08 16.79
C GLU A 271 -22.93 3.57 15.59
N GLU A 272 -22.27 3.94 14.50
CA GLU A 272 -22.95 4.41 13.30
C GLU A 272 -23.67 3.26 12.58
N ALA A 273 -23.04 2.07 12.50
CA ALA A 273 -23.68 0.88 11.94
C ALA A 273 -24.92 0.45 12.76
N LYS A 274 -24.85 0.48 14.10
CA LYS A 274 -26.00 0.17 14.97
C LYS A 274 -27.20 1.12 14.74
N LYS A 275 -26.96 2.39 14.35
CA LYS A 275 -28.01 3.35 13.99
C LYS A 275 -28.65 3.08 12.63
N ASN A 276 -27.93 2.44 11.73
CA ASN A 276 -28.33 2.17 10.36
C ASN A 276 -28.66 0.69 10.11
N ALA A 277 -28.86 -0.09 11.15
CA ALA A 277 -29.22 -1.52 11.02
C ALA A 277 -30.64 -1.68 10.41
N PRO A 278 -30.88 -2.67 9.49
CA PRO A 278 -29.93 -3.70 9.08
C PRO A 278 -28.83 -3.17 8.14
N CYS A 279 -27.56 -3.61 8.33
CA CYS A 279 -26.43 -3.18 7.51
C CYS A 279 -25.26 -4.16 7.59
N ILE A 280 -24.31 -3.99 6.68
CA ILE A 280 -23.08 -4.77 6.63
C ILE A 280 -21.89 -3.86 6.91
N ILE A 281 -21.03 -4.27 7.86
CA ILE A 281 -19.70 -3.69 8.06
C ILE A 281 -18.71 -4.58 7.31
N PHE A 282 -17.89 -3.99 6.45
CA PHE A 282 -16.82 -4.68 5.74
C PHE A 282 -15.46 -4.09 6.13
N ILE A 283 -14.57 -4.97 6.57
CA ILE A 283 -13.19 -4.62 6.92
C ILE A 283 -12.27 -5.34 5.93
N ASP A 284 -11.70 -4.58 4.99
CA ASP A 284 -10.71 -5.12 4.07
C ASP A 284 -9.33 -5.17 4.74
N GLU A 285 -8.47 -6.11 4.33
CA GLU A 285 -7.12 -6.27 4.88
C GLU A 285 -7.12 -6.34 6.42
N ILE A 286 -7.98 -7.17 7.00
CA ILE A 286 -8.12 -7.30 8.47
C ILE A 286 -6.81 -7.69 9.16
N ASP A 287 -5.88 -8.33 8.44
CA ASP A 287 -4.55 -8.71 8.91
C ASP A 287 -3.66 -7.50 9.27
N ALA A 288 -4.00 -6.28 8.82
CA ALA A 288 -3.32 -5.07 9.25
C ALA A 288 -3.46 -4.80 10.76
N ILE A 289 -4.61 -5.16 11.35
CA ILE A 289 -4.90 -4.99 12.78
C ILE A 289 -4.98 -6.33 13.54
N GLY A 290 -5.29 -7.41 12.84
CA GLY A 290 -5.59 -8.73 13.41
C GLY A 290 -4.39 -9.67 13.58
N LYS A 291 -3.15 -9.19 13.47
CA LYS A 291 -1.95 -10.03 13.53
C LYS A 291 -1.72 -10.62 14.93
N SER A 292 -1.35 -11.92 14.99
CA SER A 292 -1.01 -12.66 16.20
C SER A 292 0.17 -12.05 16.98
N ARG A 293 0.22 -12.28 18.28
CA ARG A 293 1.17 -11.71 19.26
C ARG A 293 2.60 -12.27 19.19
N ASP A 294 2.82 -13.33 18.42
CA ASP A 294 4.08 -14.10 18.45
C ASP A 294 5.29 -13.46 17.73
N SER A 295 5.21 -12.23 17.28
CA SER A 295 6.33 -11.56 16.63
C SER A 295 7.23 -10.85 17.65
N HIS A 296 8.35 -11.42 17.96
CA HIS A 296 9.41 -11.01 18.89
C HIS A 296 10.17 -9.71 18.53
N TYR A 297 9.53 -8.67 17.97
CA TYR A 297 10.21 -7.39 17.71
C TYR A 297 9.39 -6.20 18.22
N GLY A 298 10.03 -5.45 19.12
CA GLY A 298 9.49 -4.48 20.03
C GLY A 298 8.82 -3.24 19.49
N GLY A 299 8.02 -2.61 20.35
CA GLY A 299 7.83 -1.15 20.45
C GLY A 299 6.72 -0.49 19.63
N GLY A 300 6.06 -1.19 18.68
CA GLY A 300 5.02 -0.59 17.86
C GLY A 300 3.65 -1.27 17.91
N ASN A 301 3.46 -2.22 18.79
CA ASN A 301 2.29 -3.11 18.79
C ASN A 301 1.12 -2.64 19.65
N ASP A 302 1.33 -1.71 20.61
CA ASP A 302 0.31 -1.36 21.61
C ASP A 302 -0.95 -0.76 20.98
N GLU A 303 -0.83 0.04 19.94
CA GLU A 303 -1.98 0.65 19.26
C GLU A 303 -2.79 -0.38 18.47
N ARG A 304 -2.11 -1.26 17.75
CA ARG A 304 -2.77 -2.33 16.99
C ARG A 304 -3.48 -3.30 17.92
N GLU A 305 -2.85 -3.68 19.03
CA GLU A 305 -3.42 -4.56 20.04
C GLU A 305 -4.64 -3.91 20.71
N GLN A 306 -4.57 -2.63 21.04
CA GLN A 306 -5.71 -1.89 21.58
C GLN A 306 -6.86 -1.81 20.58
N THR A 307 -6.58 -1.59 19.30
CA THR A 307 -7.57 -1.55 18.22
C THR A 307 -8.21 -2.91 18.03
N LEU A 308 -7.42 -3.99 18.00
CA LEU A 308 -7.91 -5.36 17.93
C LEU A 308 -8.81 -5.70 19.11
N ASN A 309 -8.37 -5.40 20.34
CA ASN A 309 -9.17 -5.64 21.54
C ASN A 309 -10.50 -4.87 21.52
N GLN A 310 -10.51 -3.64 21.00
CA GLN A 310 -11.75 -2.88 20.83
C GLN A 310 -12.65 -3.53 19.77
N LEU A 311 -12.11 -4.00 18.64
CA LEU A 311 -12.88 -4.72 17.62
C LEU A 311 -13.52 -5.98 18.21
N LEU A 312 -12.75 -6.78 18.95
CA LEU A 312 -13.25 -7.98 19.63
C LEU A 312 -14.37 -7.65 20.62
N ALA A 313 -14.22 -6.58 21.41
CA ALA A 313 -15.22 -6.12 22.36
C ALA A 313 -16.53 -5.67 21.66
N GLU A 314 -16.42 -4.93 20.54
CA GLU A 314 -17.59 -4.54 19.75
C GLU A 314 -18.29 -5.74 19.11
N MET A 315 -17.51 -6.73 18.60
CA MET A 315 -18.05 -7.97 18.04
C MET A 315 -18.77 -8.82 19.09
N ASP A 316 -18.25 -8.89 20.31
CA ASP A 316 -18.89 -9.62 21.41
C ASP A 316 -20.16 -8.91 21.91
N GLY A 317 -20.16 -7.58 21.87
CA GLY A 317 -21.21 -6.71 22.46
C GLY A 317 -22.40 -6.40 21.55
N PHE A 318 -22.41 -6.82 20.25
CA PHE A 318 -23.59 -6.55 19.42
C PHE A 318 -24.54 -7.74 19.30
N ASP A 319 -25.80 -7.40 19.12
CA ASP A 319 -26.91 -8.34 18.96
C ASP A 319 -27.19 -8.59 17.46
N THR A 320 -27.01 -9.81 17.01
CA THR A 320 -27.25 -10.23 15.62
C THR A 320 -28.73 -10.13 15.20
N SER A 321 -29.65 -10.17 16.17
CA SER A 321 -31.09 -10.06 15.89
C SER A 321 -31.49 -8.71 15.25
N LYS A 322 -30.63 -7.69 15.35
CA LYS A 322 -30.83 -6.37 14.74
C LYS A 322 -30.39 -6.28 13.27
N GLY A 323 -29.92 -7.38 12.69
CA GLY A 323 -29.52 -7.44 11.28
C GLY A 323 -28.14 -6.78 11.01
N LEU A 324 -27.25 -6.73 12.01
CA LEU A 324 -25.87 -6.30 11.79
C LEU A 324 -25.00 -7.50 11.46
N LEU A 325 -24.29 -7.44 10.35
CA LEU A 325 -23.33 -8.45 9.91
C LEU A 325 -21.96 -7.83 9.70
N ILE A 326 -20.91 -8.55 10.08
CA ILE A 326 -19.52 -8.14 9.81
C ILE A 326 -18.93 -9.07 8.77
N LEU A 327 -18.45 -8.50 7.66
CA LEU A 327 -17.61 -9.19 6.70
C LEU A 327 -16.18 -8.67 6.84
N ALA A 328 -15.20 -9.55 6.78
CA ALA A 328 -13.80 -9.15 6.68
C ALA A 328 -13.12 -9.89 5.54
N ALA A 329 -12.06 -9.31 4.99
CA ALA A 329 -11.25 -9.94 3.96
C ALA A 329 -9.78 -9.95 4.34
N THR A 330 -9.10 -11.05 4.01
CA THR A 330 -7.65 -11.19 4.16
C THR A 330 -7.05 -12.06 3.07
N ASN A 331 -5.79 -11.79 2.75
CA ASN A 331 -4.96 -12.66 1.92
C ASN A 331 -4.06 -13.57 2.77
N ARG A 332 -4.04 -13.36 4.09
CA ARG A 332 -3.11 -14.00 5.03
C ARG A 332 -3.82 -14.50 6.28
N PRO A 333 -4.67 -15.53 6.16
CA PRO A 333 -5.43 -16.04 7.30
C PRO A 333 -4.52 -16.61 8.41
N GLU A 334 -3.34 -17.08 8.05
CA GLU A 334 -2.35 -17.70 8.96
C GLU A 334 -1.74 -16.71 9.96
N VAL A 335 -1.74 -15.40 9.67
CA VAL A 335 -1.19 -14.39 10.59
C VAL A 335 -2.22 -13.85 11.57
N LEU A 336 -3.51 -14.19 11.39
CA LEU A 336 -4.60 -13.65 12.22
C LEU A 336 -4.56 -14.22 13.64
N ASP A 337 -4.87 -13.36 14.62
CA ASP A 337 -5.05 -13.77 16.01
C ASP A 337 -6.20 -14.80 16.10
N PRO A 338 -5.96 -15.97 16.69
CA PRO A 338 -6.98 -17.01 16.88
C PRO A 338 -8.24 -16.50 17.58
N ALA A 339 -8.15 -15.43 18.37
CA ALA A 339 -9.30 -14.82 19.01
C ALA A 339 -10.35 -14.29 18.03
N LEU A 340 -9.94 -13.82 16.84
CA LEU A 340 -10.85 -13.38 15.78
C LEU A 340 -11.68 -14.54 15.21
N LEU A 341 -11.13 -15.74 15.23
CA LEU A 341 -11.69 -16.94 14.58
C LEU A 341 -12.53 -17.77 15.55
N ARG A 342 -12.74 -17.31 16.79
CA ARG A 342 -13.58 -18.01 17.77
C ARG A 342 -15.07 -17.90 17.42
N PRO A 343 -15.88 -18.94 17.76
CA PRO A 343 -17.32 -18.86 17.61
C PRO A 343 -17.92 -17.62 18.24
N GLY A 344 -18.83 -16.97 17.51
CA GLY A 344 -19.42 -15.68 17.92
C GLY A 344 -18.64 -14.45 17.42
N ARG A 345 -17.64 -14.62 16.55
CA ARG A 345 -16.88 -13.59 15.85
C ARG A 345 -16.84 -13.86 14.36
N PHE A 346 -15.67 -14.12 13.75
CA PHE A 346 -15.59 -14.64 12.37
C PHE A 346 -15.66 -16.17 12.39
N ASP A 347 -16.84 -16.66 12.67
CA ASP A 347 -17.10 -18.09 12.81
C ASP A 347 -17.36 -18.80 11.46
N ARG A 348 -17.63 -18.04 10.39
CA ARG A 348 -17.74 -18.57 9.03
C ARG A 348 -16.54 -18.12 8.20
N ARG A 349 -15.84 -19.07 7.57
CA ARG A 349 -14.81 -18.80 6.58
C ARG A 349 -15.35 -19.11 5.20
N VAL A 350 -15.21 -18.15 4.30
CA VAL A 350 -15.61 -18.28 2.89
C VAL A 350 -14.34 -18.16 2.05
N ILE A 351 -14.01 -19.24 1.38
CA ILE A 351 -12.83 -19.29 0.50
C ILE A 351 -13.20 -18.65 -0.84
N VAL A 352 -12.39 -17.69 -1.27
CA VAL A 352 -12.50 -16.98 -2.54
C VAL A 352 -11.22 -17.24 -3.31
N ASP A 353 -11.15 -18.43 -3.92
CA ASP A 353 -9.95 -18.93 -4.56
C ASP A 353 -9.77 -18.39 -5.99
N ARG A 354 -8.70 -18.81 -6.67
CA ARG A 354 -8.50 -18.53 -8.10
C ARG A 354 -9.62 -19.17 -8.91
N PRO A 355 -10.13 -18.48 -9.94
CA PRO A 355 -11.18 -19.05 -10.77
C PRO A 355 -10.67 -20.24 -11.59
N ASP A 356 -11.48 -21.29 -11.69
CA ASP A 356 -11.31 -22.39 -12.62
C ASP A 356 -11.54 -21.94 -14.08
N LEU A 357 -11.41 -22.82 -15.05
CA LEU A 357 -11.60 -22.52 -16.47
C LEU A 357 -12.97 -21.88 -16.74
N LYS A 358 -14.04 -22.48 -16.18
CA LYS A 358 -15.41 -21.96 -16.33
C LYS A 358 -15.55 -20.57 -15.72
N GLY A 359 -15.02 -20.38 -14.51
CA GLY A 359 -15.02 -19.08 -13.82
C GLY A 359 -14.25 -18.02 -14.59
N ARG A 360 -13.09 -18.36 -15.21
CA ARG A 360 -12.33 -17.41 -16.03
C ARG A 360 -13.12 -17.00 -17.28
N ILE A 361 -13.77 -17.94 -17.96
CA ILE A 361 -14.64 -17.64 -19.10
C ILE A 361 -15.79 -16.70 -18.70
N GLU A 362 -16.42 -16.97 -17.57
CA GLU A 362 -17.53 -16.14 -17.07
C GLU A 362 -17.04 -14.74 -16.67
N ILE A 363 -15.88 -14.62 -16.02
CA ILE A 363 -15.26 -13.33 -15.67
C ILE A 363 -14.93 -12.53 -16.92
N LEU A 364 -14.30 -13.15 -17.91
CA LEU A 364 -14.01 -12.50 -19.20
C LEU A 364 -15.30 -11.97 -19.86
N LYS A 365 -16.36 -12.78 -19.90
CA LYS A 365 -17.67 -12.36 -20.43
C LYS A 365 -18.29 -11.20 -19.66
N VAL A 366 -18.18 -11.19 -18.32
CA VAL A 366 -18.70 -10.08 -17.49
C VAL A 366 -17.98 -8.78 -17.79
N HIS A 367 -16.64 -8.81 -17.85
CA HIS A 367 -15.84 -7.61 -18.14
C HIS A 367 -15.96 -7.17 -19.62
N ALA A 368 -16.30 -8.07 -20.52
CA ALA A 368 -16.52 -7.76 -21.93
C ALA A 368 -17.91 -7.21 -22.27
N ARG A 369 -18.86 -7.16 -21.33
CA ARG A 369 -20.26 -6.72 -21.58
C ARG A 369 -20.37 -5.37 -22.25
N ASN A 370 -19.45 -4.44 -21.94
CA ASN A 370 -19.44 -3.08 -22.47
C ASN A 370 -18.35 -2.86 -23.54
N VAL A 371 -17.75 -3.93 -24.05
CA VAL A 371 -16.68 -3.89 -25.04
C VAL A 371 -17.24 -4.44 -26.37
N HIS A 372 -17.00 -3.73 -27.47
CA HIS A 372 -17.34 -4.23 -28.79
C HIS A 372 -16.34 -5.31 -29.21
N LEU A 373 -16.83 -6.53 -29.38
CA LEU A 373 -16.06 -7.69 -29.81
C LEU A 373 -16.39 -8.00 -31.27
N ASP A 374 -15.44 -8.56 -32.01
CA ASP A 374 -15.69 -9.12 -33.32
C ASP A 374 -16.03 -10.62 -33.24
N GLU A 375 -16.35 -11.24 -34.38
CA GLU A 375 -16.78 -12.64 -34.48
C GLU A 375 -15.62 -13.64 -34.24
N THR A 376 -14.37 -13.18 -34.17
CA THR A 376 -13.20 -14.05 -34.00
C THR A 376 -12.95 -14.40 -32.54
N VAL A 377 -13.62 -13.73 -31.58
CA VAL A 377 -13.35 -13.87 -30.15
C VAL A 377 -13.81 -15.19 -29.60
N ASP A 378 -12.86 -15.96 -29.08
CA ASP A 378 -13.06 -17.20 -28.35
C ASP A 378 -12.51 -17.06 -26.92
N PHE A 379 -13.42 -16.93 -25.94
CA PHE A 379 -13.06 -16.80 -24.54
C PHE A 379 -12.50 -18.09 -23.94
N GLU A 380 -12.82 -19.25 -24.47
CA GLU A 380 -12.31 -20.52 -23.97
C GLU A 380 -10.80 -20.63 -24.24
N ASN A 381 -10.37 -20.26 -25.44
CA ASN A 381 -8.95 -20.20 -25.79
C ASN A 381 -8.18 -19.20 -24.90
N ILE A 382 -8.76 -18.01 -24.62
CA ILE A 382 -8.14 -17.02 -23.72
C ILE A 382 -8.09 -17.55 -22.29
N ALA A 383 -9.15 -18.20 -21.82
CA ALA A 383 -9.20 -18.74 -20.47
C ALA A 383 -8.19 -19.87 -20.26
N LEU A 384 -7.97 -20.73 -21.26
CA LEU A 384 -6.89 -21.74 -21.25
C LEU A 384 -5.52 -21.08 -21.18
N ALA A 385 -5.28 -20.05 -22.01
CA ALA A 385 -4.03 -19.32 -22.03
C ALA A 385 -3.75 -18.50 -20.75
N THR A 386 -4.74 -18.36 -19.87
CA THR A 386 -4.66 -17.59 -18.62
C THR A 386 -4.85 -18.45 -17.38
N SER A 387 -4.39 -19.70 -17.43
CA SER A 387 -4.42 -20.60 -16.29
C SER A 387 -3.73 -19.96 -15.08
N GLY A 388 -4.38 -20.00 -13.90
CA GLY A 388 -3.89 -19.39 -12.67
C GLY A 388 -4.07 -17.87 -12.55
N ALA A 389 -4.58 -17.19 -13.58
CA ALA A 389 -4.90 -15.75 -13.51
C ALA A 389 -6.08 -15.50 -12.55
N VAL A 390 -6.04 -14.34 -11.88
CA VAL A 390 -7.13 -13.89 -10.99
C VAL A 390 -8.07 -12.94 -11.71
N GLY A 391 -9.22 -12.66 -11.10
CA GLY A 391 -10.25 -11.80 -11.70
C GLY A 391 -9.77 -10.41 -12.11
N SER A 392 -8.86 -9.80 -11.32
CA SER A 392 -8.26 -8.50 -11.65
C SER A 392 -7.39 -8.54 -12.91
N ASP A 393 -6.67 -9.66 -13.14
CA ASP A 393 -5.82 -9.81 -14.32
C ASP A 393 -6.68 -9.94 -15.58
N LEU A 394 -7.73 -10.77 -15.51
CA LEU A 394 -8.68 -10.96 -16.60
C LEU A 394 -9.42 -9.67 -16.97
N ALA A 395 -9.82 -8.87 -15.97
CA ALA A 395 -10.40 -7.55 -16.20
C ALA A 395 -9.42 -6.61 -16.91
N ASN A 396 -8.15 -6.62 -16.50
CA ASN A 396 -7.11 -5.82 -17.12
C ASN A 396 -6.81 -6.27 -18.55
N MET A 397 -6.84 -7.58 -18.82
CA MET A 397 -6.66 -8.13 -20.19
C MET A 397 -7.74 -7.62 -21.15
N ILE A 398 -9.00 -7.63 -20.75
CA ILE A 398 -10.10 -7.08 -21.58
C ILE A 398 -9.88 -5.59 -21.85
N ASN A 399 -9.48 -4.82 -20.86
CA ASN A 399 -9.20 -3.39 -21.01
C ASN A 399 -7.99 -3.12 -21.93
N GLU A 400 -6.88 -3.84 -21.76
CA GLU A 400 -5.69 -3.70 -22.63
C GLU A 400 -6.01 -4.13 -24.06
N ALA A 401 -6.83 -5.18 -24.27
CA ALA A 401 -7.27 -5.58 -25.61
C ALA A 401 -8.09 -4.48 -26.30
N ALA A 402 -8.99 -3.82 -25.57
CA ALA A 402 -9.74 -2.68 -26.10
C ALA A 402 -8.82 -1.50 -26.48
N ILE A 403 -7.81 -1.22 -25.67
CA ILE A 403 -6.80 -0.20 -25.94
C ILE A 403 -5.97 -0.57 -27.20
N LEU A 404 -5.60 -1.84 -27.37
CA LEU A 404 -4.86 -2.33 -28.53
C LEU A 404 -5.68 -2.20 -29.83
N ALA A 405 -6.99 -2.55 -29.79
CA ALA A 405 -7.88 -2.40 -30.92
C ALA A 405 -7.97 -0.92 -31.38
N VAL A 406 -8.14 0.01 -30.43
CA VAL A 406 -8.20 1.46 -30.73
C VAL A 406 -6.87 1.96 -31.30
N LYS A 407 -5.73 1.56 -30.75
CA LYS A 407 -4.39 1.90 -31.27
C LYS A 407 -4.18 1.40 -32.70
N SER A 408 -4.81 0.30 -33.06
CA SER A 408 -4.78 -0.29 -34.42
C SER A 408 -5.83 0.30 -35.36
N GLY A 409 -6.57 1.34 -34.93
CA GLY A 409 -7.60 2.02 -35.71
C GLY A 409 -8.89 1.21 -35.89
N ARG A 410 -9.14 0.19 -35.07
CA ARG A 410 -10.33 -0.67 -35.13
C ARG A 410 -11.36 -0.27 -34.07
N SER A 411 -12.63 -0.54 -34.36
CA SER A 411 -13.76 -0.26 -33.47
C SER A 411 -14.24 -1.49 -32.67
N ALA A 412 -13.65 -2.65 -32.94
CA ALA A 412 -13.96 -3.89 -32.24
C ALA A 412 -12.67 -4.64 -31.86
N VAL A 413 -12.73 -5.37 -30.76
CA VAL A 413 -11.64 -6.21 -30.24
C VAL A 413 -11.68 -7.56 -30.93
N SER A 414 -10.56 -8.01 -31.47
CA SER A 414 -10.37 -9.31 -32.09
C SER A 414 -9.68 -10.31 -31.14
N GLN A 415 -9.70 -11.59 -31.49
CA GLN A 415 -8.95 -12.63 -30.78
C GLN A 415 -7.46 -12.31 -30.67
N LYS A 416 -6.89 -11.69 -31.73
CA LYS A 416 -5.49 -11.27 -31.74
C LYS A 416 -5.18 -10.23 -30.65
N ASP A 417 -6.10 -9.26 -30.44
CA ASP A 417 -5.91 -8.24 -29.40
C ASP A 417 -5.96 -8.84 -28.00
N LEU A 418 -6.86 -9.81 -27.80
CA LEU A 418 -6.96 -10.52 -26.52
C LEU A 418 -5.69 -11.33 -26.22
N LEU A 419 -5.16 -12.08 -27.20
CA LEU A 419 -3.91 -12.82 -27.04
C LEU A 419 -2.74 -11.88 -26.75
N GLU A 420 -2.62 -10.75 -27.45
CA GLU A 420 -1.59 -9.75 -27.18
C GLU A 420 -1.80 -9.11 -25.77
N ALA A 421 -3.05 -8.87 -25.36
CA ALA A 421 -3.34 -8.38 -24.03
C ALA A 421 -2.94 -9.39 -22.92
N VAL A 422 -3.14 -10.69 -23.14
CA VAL A 422 -2.64 -11.74 -22.25
C VAL A 422 -1.12 -11.60 -22.08
N GLU A 423 -0.38 -11.46 -23.18
CA GLU A 423 1.06 -11.27 -23.13
C GLU A 423 1.47 -9.98 -22.41
N VAL A 424 0.76 -8.87 -22.68
CA VAL A 424 1.03 -7.58 -22.04
C VAL A 424 0.84 -7.68 -20.52
N VAL A 425 -0.17 -8.39 -20.06
CA VAL A 425 -0.45 -8.53 -18.61
C VAL A 425 0.50 -9.51 -17.94
N LEU A 426 0.84 -10.64 -18.59
CA LEU A 426 1.67 -11.68 -17.97
C LEU A 426 3.17 -11.41 -18.11
N VAL A 427 3.62 -10.88 -19.24
CA VAL A 427 5.06 -10.73 -19.58
C VAL A 427 5.48 -9.27 -19.75
N GLY A 428 4.51 -8.38 -19.88
CA GLY A 428 4.75 -6.94 -20.08
C GLY A 428 4.68 -6.49 -21.52
N LYS A 429 4.71 -5.17 -21.72
CA LYS A 429 4.65 -4.54 -23.05
C LYS A 429 5.94 -4.78 -23.83
N GLU A 430 5.83 -4.78 -25.16
CA GLU A 430 6.97 -4.80 -26.05
C GLU A 430 7.91 -3.61 -25.79
N LYS A 431 9.21 -3.88 -25.68
CA LYS A 431 10.23 -2.88 -25.40
C LYS A 431 10.91 -2.42 -26.68
N LYS A 432 10.37 -1.36 -27.29
CA LYS A 432 10.83 -0.85 -28.59
C LYS A 432 12.23 -0.25 -28.58
N ASP A 433 12.71 0.21 -27.40
CA ASP A 433 13.99 0.93 -27.28
C ASP A 433 15.19 0.00 -27.06
N ARG A 434 14.96 -1.31 -26.88
CA ARG A 434 16.04 -2.27 -26.65
C ARG A 434 16.35 -3.02 -27.93
N ILE A 435 17.37 -2.57 -28.62
CA ILE A 435 17.91 -3.26 -29.82
C ILE A 435 18.94 -4.27 -29.32
N LEU A 436 18.63 -5.56 -29.47
CA LEU A 436 19.57 -6.64 -29.24
C LEU A 436 20.67 -6.59 -30.32
N SER A 437 21.93 -6.79 -29.96
CA SER A 437 22.99 -7.02 -30.92
C SER A 437 22.72 -8.28 -31.74
N ALA A 438 23.31 -8.39 -32.93
CA ALA A 438 23.13 -9.57 -33.77
C ALA A 438 23.56 -10.88 -33.06
N GLN A 439 24.56 -10.79 -32.20
CA GLN A 439 25.02 -11.93 -31.39
C GLN A 439 24.01 -12.27 -30.29
N GLU A 440 23.53 -11.29 -29.50
CA GLU A 440 22.51 -11.52 -28.48
C GLU A 440 21.21 -12.06 -29.08
N ARG A 441 20.76 -11.49 -30.20
CA ARG A 441 19.58 -11.95 -30.92
C ARG A 441 19.71 -13.42 -31.36
N ARG A 442 20.89 -13.82 -31.78
CA ARG A 442 21.19 -15.22 -32.12
C ARG A 442 21.15 -16.11 -30.90
N ILE A 443 21.79 -15.70 -29.78
CA ILE A 443 21.79 -16.48 -28.53
C ILE A 443 20.36 -16.65 -28.00
N VAL A 444 19.59 -15.56 -27.90
CA VAL A 444 18.19 -15.61 -27.43
C VAL A 444 17.34 -16.52 -28.33
N SER A 445 17.52 -16.44 -29.67
CA SER A 445 16.75 -17.29 -30.57
C SER A 445 17.00 -18.78 -30.34
N TYR A 446 18.25 -19.18 -30.16
CA TYR A 446 18.61 -20.57 -29.89
C TYR A 446 18.12 -21.00 -28.49
N HIS A 447 18.16 -20.11 -27.52
CA HIS A 447 17.65 -20.33 -26.19
C HIS A 447 16.14 -20.64 -26.21
N GLU A 448 15.33 -19.75 -26.81
CA GLU A 448 13.89 -19.94 -26.90
C GLU A 448 13.47 -21.16 -27.71
N VAL A 449 14.17 -21.40 -28.83
CA VAL A 449 13.94 -22.62 -29.64
C VAL A 449 14.36 -23.88 -28.86
N GLY A 450 15.40 -23.79 -28.01
CA GLY A 450 15.79 -24.86 -27.11
C GLY A 450 14.65 -25.30 -26.19
N HIS A 451 14.01 -24.35 -25.55
CA HIS A 451 12.80 -24.60 -24.70
C HIS A 451 11.67 -25.25 -25.51
N ALA A 452 11.36 -24.64 -26.67
CA ALA A 452 10.24 -25.13 -27.50
C ALA A 452 10.52 -26.52 -28.08
N LEU A 453 11.73 -26.80 -28.51
CA LEU A 453 12.11 -28.09 -29.12
C LEU A 453 12.08 -29.21 -28.08
N VAL A 454 12.65 -28.96 -26.89
CA VAL A 454 12.63 -29.93 -25.79
C VAL A 454 11.22 -30.24 -25.37
N SER A 455 10.34 -29.24 -25.28
CA SER A 455 8.92 -29.45 -24.94
C SER A 455 8.21 -30.26 -26.04
N ALA A 456 8.42 -29.95 -27.31
CA ALA A 456 7.78 -30.67 -28.42
C ALA A 456 8.23 -32.14 -28.57
N LEU A 457 9.43 -32.46 -28.08
CA LEU A 457 9.97 -33.82 -28.08
C LEU A 457 9.50 -34.70 -26.91
N GLN A 458 8.85 -34.11 -25.92
CA GLN A 458 8.36 -34.82 -24.78
C GLN A 458 6.83 -35.02 -24.86
N LYS A 459 6.38 -36.22 -24.58
CA LYS A 459 4.96 -36.58 -24.66
C LYS A 459 4.14 -35.92 -23.54
N ASP A 460 4.77 -35.70 -22.39
CA ASP A 460 4.10 -35.24 -21.17
C ASP A 460 4.30 -33.72 -20.96
N ALA A 461 4.79 -32.98 -21.98
CA ALA A 461 4.95 -31.52 -21.96
C ALA A 461 3.76 -30.81 -22.61
N GLU A 462 3.53 -29.56 -22.22
CA GLU A 462 2.49 -28.71 -22.81
C GLU A 462 2.85 -28.25 -24.23
N PRO A 463 1.86 -28.11 -25.12
CA PRO A 463 2.10 -27.72 -26.51
C PRO A 463 2.54 -26.25 -26.60
N VAL A 464 3.49 -26.03 -27.52
CA VAL A 464 4.01 -24.69 -27.82
C VAL A 464 2.98 -23.91 -28.62
N GLN A 465 2.56 -22.75 -28.12
CA GLN A 465 1.63 -21.83 -28.78
C GLN A 465 2.35 -20.77 -29.60
N LYS A 466 3.42 -20.21 -29.07
CA LYS A 466 4.17 -19.08 -29.65
C LYS A 466 5.61 -19.07 -29.14
N ILE A 467 6.53 -18.66 -29.99
CA ILE A 467 7.94 -18.41 -29.67
C ILE A 467 8.29 -17.00 -30.13
N THR A 468 8.90 -16.19 -29.29
CA THR A 468 9.29 -14.83 -29.64
C THR A 468 10.62 -14.43 -29.03
N ILE A 469 11.39 -13.62 -29.78
CA ILE A 469 12.62 -12.98 -29.30
C ILE A 469 12.46 -11.47 -29.17
N VAL A 470 11.23 -10.98 -29.09
CA VAL A 470 10.91 -9.58 -28.87
C VAL A 470 10.97 -9.28 -27.38
N PRO A 471 11.88 -8.37 -26.94
CA PRO A 471 12.04 -8.06 -25.52
C PRO A 471 10.78 -7.44 -24.91
N ARG A 472 10.47 -7.81 -23.66
CA ARG A 472 9.33 -7.30 -22.91
C ARG A 472 9.76 -6.47 -21.69
N THR A 473 8.86 -5.63 -21.19
CA THR A 473 9.15 -4.68 -20.09
C THR A 473 9.40 -5.35 -18.74
N MET A 474 8.91 -6.56 -18.52
CA MET A 474 9.16 -7.32 -17.29
C MET A 474 10.49 -8.06 -17.26
N GLY A 475 11.38 -7.80 -18.23
CA GLY A 475 12.76 -8.29 -18.22
C GLY A 475 13.04 -9.45 -19.18
N ALA A 476 12.04 -10.11 -19.73
CA ALA A 476 12.21 -11.17 -20.71
C ALA A 476 12.82 -10.62 -22.01
N LEU A 477 13.84 -11.31 -22.52
CA LEU A 477 14.47 -11.00 -23.81
C LEU A 477 13.79 -11.75 -24.96
N GLY A 478 13.22 -12.90 -24.67
CA GLY A 478 12.35 -13.73 -25.44
C GLY A 478 11.49 -14.55 -24.51
N TYR A 479 10.57 -15.34 -25.02
CA TYR A 479 9.84 -16.35 -24.26
C TYR A 479 9.13 -17.34 -25.18
N VAL A 480 8.87 -18.52 -24.63
CA VAL A 480 8.00 -19.54 -25.22
C VAL A 480 6.68 -19.52 -24.46
N MET A 481 5.57 -19.35 -25.19
CA MET A 481 4.24 -19.47 -24.64
C MET A 481 3.74 -20.89 -24.84
N GLN A 482 3.45 -21.56 -23.76
CA GLN A 482 2.81 -22.87 -23.74
C GLN A 482 1.39 -22.72 -23.21
N VAL A 483 0.45 -23.46 -23.78
CA VAL A 483 -0.95 -23.44 -23.36
C VAL A 483 -1.41 -24.87 -23.27
N PRO A 484 -1.88 -25.31 -22.09
CA PRO A 484 -2.40 -26.64 -21.91
C PRO A 484 -3.65 -26.87 -22.78
N GLU A 485 -3.85 -28.08 -23.28
CA GLU A 485 -5.06 -28.44 -24.03
C GLU A 485 -6.29 -28.52 -23.12
N GLU A 486 -6.09 -28.91 -21.87
CA GLU A 486 -7.13 -29.03 -20.84
C GLU A 486 -6.61 -28.47 -19.50
N GLU A 487 -7.55 -28.02 -18.65
CA GLU A 487 -7.21 -27.61 -17.30
C GLU A 487 -6.84 -28.81 -16.43
N LYS A 488 -5.64 -28.80 -15.85
CA LYS A 488 -5.16 -29.86 -14.97
C LYS A 488 -4.97 -29.36 -13.55
N TYR A 489 -5.45 -30.14 -12.60
CA TYR A 489 -5.29 -29.87 -11.16
C TYR A 489 -4.21 -30.74 -10.50
N LEU A 490 -3.79 -31.81 -11.15
CA LEU A 490 -2.79 -32.74 -10.65
C LEU A 490 -1.70 -32.94 -11.71
N ASN A 491 -0.45 -32.81 -11.29
CA ASN A 491 0.70 -33.14 -12.10
C ASN A 491 1.32 -34.47 -11.64
N THR A 492 1.60 -35.36 -12.54
CA THR A 492 2.33 -36.59 -12.28
C THR A 492 3.83 -36.32 -12.12
N LYS A 493 4.57 -37.25 -11.53
CA LYS A 493 6.04 -37.17 -11.43
C LYS A 493 6.67 -36.98 -12.82
N LYS A 494 6.19 -37.68 -13.86
CA LYS A 494 6.69 -37.58 -15.24
C LYS A 494 6.46 -36.22 -15.87
N GLU A 495 5.29 -35.62 -15.65
CA GLU A 495 5.01 -34.26 -16.14
C GLU A 495 5.90 -33.21 -15.48
N LEU A 496 6.15 -33.33 -14.17
CA LEU A 496 7.07 -32.44 -13.48
C LEU A 496 8.51 -32.64 -13.93
N GLU A 497 8.95 -33.89 -14.18
CA GLU A 497 10.26 -34.19 -14.78
C GLU A 497 10.37 -33.59 -16.19
N ALA A 498 9.32 -33.73 -17.03
CA ALA A 498 9.29 -33.12 -18.36
C ALA A 498 9.36 -31.58 -18.29
N MET A 499 8.69 -30.97 -17.30
CA MET A 499 8.75 -29.53 -17.05
C MET A 499 10.17 -29.08 -16.67
N LEU A 500 10.89 -29.85 -15.83
CA LEU A 500 12.29 -29.56 -15.48
C LEU A 500 13.19 -29.59 -16.71
N VAL A 501 13.05 -30.61 -17.56
CA VAL A 501 13.80 -30.71 -18.81
C VAL A 501 13.49 -29.52 -19.74
N GLY A 502 12.21 -29.11 -19.81
CA GLY A 502 11.74 -27.95 -20.53
C GLY A 502 12.42 -26.65 -20.06
N TYR A 503 12.43 -26.37 -18.74
CA TYR A 503 13.09 -25.19 -18.19
C TYR A 503 14.59 -25.14 -18.48
N LEU A 504 15.26 -26.27 -18.55
CA LEU A 504 16.71 -26.33 -18.79
C LEU A 504 17.08 -26.37 -20.27
N GLY A 505 16.08 -26.45 -21.18
CA GLY A 505 16.26 -26.55 -22.63
C GLY A 505 17.00 -25.35 -23.24
N GLY A 506 16.67 -24.11 -22.81
CA GLY A 506 17.34 -22.90 -23.32
C GLY A 506 18.82 -22.89 -23.00
N ARG A 507 19.21 -23.18 -21.76
CA ARG A 507 20.61 -23.27 -21.36
C ARG A 507 21.37 -24.41 -22.07
N ALA A 508 20.70 -25.54 -22.23
CA ALA A 508 21.30 -26.68 -22.97
C ALA A 508 21.57 -26.32 -24.45
N ALA A 509 20.66 -25.57 -25.07
CA ALA A 509 20.87 -25.07 -26.43
C ALA A 509 22.04 -24.08 -26.52
N GLU A 510 22.17 -23.15 -25.56
CA GLU A 510 23.31 -22.23 -25.51
C GLU A 510 24.66 -22.98 -25.46
N GLU A 511 24.80 -23.93 -24.53
CA GLU A 511 26.01 -24.70 -24.35
C GLU A 511 26.37 -25.52 -25.59
N LEU A 512 25.40 -26.22 -26.17
CA LEU A 512 25.64 -27.07 -27.36
C LEU A 512 25.97 -26.29 -28.63
N VAL A 513 25.49 -25.04 -28.76
CA VAL A 513 25.63 -24.24 -29.97
C VAL A 513 26.82 -23.30 -29.88
N PHE A 514 27.05 -22.68 -28.75
CA PHE A 514 28.00 -21.58 -28.58
C PHE A 514 29.18 -21.94 -27.69
N ASP A 515 29.21 -23.17 -27.13
CA ASP A 515 30.22 -23.61 -26.15
C ASP A 515 30.36 -22.61 -24.97
N THR A 516 29.26 -21.95 -24.63
CA THR A 516 29.19 -20.97 -23.55
C THR A 516 27.76 -20.90 -23.02
N VAL A 517 27.61 -20.26 -21.86
CA VAL A 517 26.32 -20.07 -21.18
C VAL A 517 26.16 -18.63 -20.76
N THR A 518 24.95 -18.13 -20.80
CA THR A 518 24.66 -16.73 -20.47
C THR A 518 23.85 -16.59 -19.20
N THR A 519 23.70 -15.35 -18.73
CA THR A 519 22.83 -15.00 -17.59
C THR A 519 21.34 -15.06 -17.95
N GLY A 520 20.99 -15.28 -19.23
CA GLY A 520 19.61 -15.37 -19.70
C GLY A 520 18.80 -16.46 -19.01
N ALA A 521 19.43 -17.60 -18.74
CA ALA A 521 18.78 -18.75 -18.09
C ALA A 521 18.54 -18.60 -16.58
N ALA A 522 18.80 -17.44 -15.96
CA ALA A 522 18.71 -17.28 -14.51
C ALA A 522 17.30 -17.58 -13.96
N ASN A 523 16.25 -17.08 -14.62
CA ASN A 523 14.86 -17.34 -14.24
C ASN A 523 14.47 -18.80 -14.42
N ASP A 524 14.90 -19.44 -15.48
CA ASP A 524 14.59 -20.85 -15.79
C ASP A 524 15.20 -21.78 -14.75
N ILE A 525 16.46 -21.50 -14.36
CA ILE A 525 17.14 -22.22 -13.28
C ILE A 525 16.41 -22.02 -11.94
N GLU A 526 15.93 -20.81 -11.65
CA GLU A 526 15.14 -20.54 -10.44
C GLU A 526 13.83 -21.34 -10.44
N GLN A 527 13.08 -21.36 -11.55
CA GLN A 527 11.83 -22.13 -11.65
C GLN A 527 12.10 -23.64 -11.58
N ALA A 528 13.09 -24.13 -12.30
CA ALA A 528 13.50 -25.52 -12.23
C ALA A 528 13.87 -25.92 -10.78
N THR A 529 14.63 -25.10 -10.07
CA THR A 529 15.01 -25.35 -8.68
C THR A 529 13.79 -25.38 -7.75
N LYS A 530 12.82 -24.49 -7.93
CA LYS A 530 11.56 -24.48 -7.16
C LYS A 530 10.76 -25.76 -7.36
N VAL A 531 10.59 -26.19 -8.61
CA VAL A 531 9.86 -27.41 -8.95
C VAL A 531 10.58 -28.64 -8.39
N ALA A 532 11.88 -28.78 -8.62
CA ALA A 532 12.68 -29.92 -8.13
C ALA A 532 12.62 -29.99 -6.59
N ARG A 533 12.75 -28.86 -5.91
CA ARG A 533 12.65 -28.81 -4.45
C ARG A 533 11.26 -29.19 -3.96
N ALA A 534 10.18 -28.74 -4.61
CA ALA A 534 8.82 -29.10 -4.25
C ALA A 534 8.55 -30.60 -4.46
N MET A 535 9.04 -31.20 -5.54
CA MET A 535 8.95 -32.64 -5.79
C MET A 535 9.52 -33.46 -4.63
N ILE A 536 10.66 -33.04 -4.10
CA ILE A 536 11.36 -33.74 -3.02
C ILE A 536 10.73 -33.45 -1.66
N THR A 537 10.45 -32.18 -1.34
CA THR A 537 10.12 -31.77 0.03
C THR A 537 8.65 -31.74 0.33
N GLN A 538 7.79 -31.56 -0.68
CA GLN A 538 6.34 -31.38 -0.51
C GLN A 538 5.50 -32.52 -1.09
N TYR A 539 5.90 -33.05 -2.25
CA TYR A 539 5.07 -34.02 -2.97
C TYR A 539 5.45 -35.48 -2.72
N GLY A 540 6.55 -35.74 -1.97
CA GLY A 540 7.00 -37.10 -1.68
C GLY A 540 7.40 -37.89 -2.93
N MET A 541 7.96 -37.22 -3.95
CA MET A 541 8.36 -37.83 -5.22
C MET A 541 9.83 -38.26 -5.27
N SER A 542 10.55 -38.17 -4.16
CA SER A 542 11.92 -38.66 -4.05
C SER A 542 11.94 -40.12 -3.58
N ASP A 543 12.71 -40.96 -4.26
CA ASP A 543 12.89 -42.36 -3.85
C ASP A 543 13.67 -42.47 -2.54
N LYS A 544 14.49 -41.46 -2.20
CA LYS A 544 15.31 -41.44 -0.99
C LYS A 544 14.50 -41.07 0.26
N PHE A 545 13.65 -40.08 0.17
CA PHE A 545 12.86 -39.58 1.31
C PHE A 545 11.45 -40.18 1.37
N GLY A 546 10.99 -40.81 0.31
CA GLY A 546 9.70 -41.45 0.24
C GLY A 546 8.55 -40.47 0.52
N LEU A 547 7.64 -40.86 1.41
CA LEU A 547 6.43 -40.10 1.74
C LEU A 547 6.62 -39.08 2.88
N MET A 548 7.86 -38.72 3.21
CA MET A 548 8.13 -37.74 4.26
C MET A 548 7.94 -36.31 3.75
N GLY A 549 7.02 -35.55 4.36
CA GLY A 549 6.88 -34.11 4.13
C GLY A 549 7.99 -33.34 4.85
N LEU A 550 8.92 -32.74 4.11
CA LEU A 550 10.10 -32.08 4.63
C LEU A 550 9.96 -30.55 4.67
N ALA A 551 8.93 -30.00 4.05
CA ALA A 551 8.67 -28.56 4.05
C ALA A 551 7.19 -28.24 4.18
N THR A 552 6.88 -27.11 4.82
CA THR A 552 5.54 -26.50 4.85
C THR A 552 5.58 -25.12 4.23
N GLN A 553 4.50 -24.74 3.55
CA GLN A 553 4.37 -23.36 3.04
C GLN A 553 4.02 -22.41 4.18
N GLU A 554 4.77 -21.32 4.32
CA GLU A 554 4.54 -20.30 5.33
C GLU A 554 3.24 -19.53 5.09
N SER A 555 2.83 -19.37 3.84
CA SER A 555 1.57 -18.75 3.46
C SER A 555 0.84 -19.54 2.40
N GLN A 556 -0.47 -19.74 2.60
CA GLN A 556 -1.31 -20.54 1.69
C GLN A 556 -1.66 -19.78 0.40
N TYR A 557 -1.83 -18.44 0.46
CA TYR A 557 -2.40 -17.63 -0.63
C TYR A 557 -1.45 -16.59 -1.21
N LEU A 558 -0.34 -16.31 -0.54
CA LEU A 558 0.75 -15.52 -1.09
C LEU A 558 1.87 -16.48 -1.47
N SER A 559 2.71 -16.09 -2.43
CA SER A 559 3.91 -16.85 -2.80
C SER A 559 4.87 -16.92 -1.60
N GLY A 560 4.47 -17.68 -0.59
CA GLY A 560 5.20 -17.91 0.63
C GLY A 560 6.40 -18.80 0.38
N ARG A 561 7.50 -18.52 1.08
CA ARG A 561 8.67 -19.38 1.11
C ARG A 561 8.30 -20.71 1.77
N ALA A 562 8.64 -21.82 1.14
CA ALA A 562 8.59 -23.12 1.80
C ALA A 562 9.68 -23.16 2.89
N VAL A 563 9.28 -23.44 4.10
CA VAL A 563 10.19 -23.59 5.24
C VAL A 563 10.43 -25.06 5.46
N LEU A 564 11.72 -25.45 5.52
CA LEU A 564 12.12 -26.83 5.82
C LEU A 564 11.85 -27.14 7.29
N ASN A 565 11.21 -28.30 7.53
CA ASN A 565 10.86 -28.84 8.85
C ASN A 565 11.69 -30.09 9.14
N CYS A 566 12.98 -30.07 8.84
CA CYS A 566 13.90 -31.18 9.03
C CYS A 566 15.22 -30.70 9.66
N GLY A 567 16.03 -31.63 10.14
CA GLY A 567 17.37 -31.32 10.65
C GLY A 567 18.35 -30.94 9.54
N ASP A 568 19.44 -30.28 9.91
CA ASP A 568 20.43 -29.73 8.98
C ASP A 568 21.06 -30.81 8.07
N ASP A 569 21.28 -31.99 8.57
CA ASP A 569 21.80 -33.12 7.76
C ASP A 569 20.82 -33.51 6.67
N THR A 570 19.52 -33.60 6.99
CA THR A 570 18.46 -33.89 6.00
C THR A 570 18.31 -32.77 5.00
N ALA A 571 18.44 -31.51 5.43
CA ALA A 571 18.40 -30.34 4.54
C ALA A 571 19.56 -30.39 3.52
N THR A 572 20.76 -30.76 3.96
CA THR A 572 21.93 -30.97 3.08
C THR A 572 21.67 -32.09 2.06
N GLU A 573 21.05 -33.16 2.49
CA GLU A 573 20.69 -34.27 1.62
C GLU A 573 19.59 -33.90 0.61
N VAL A 574 18.63 -33.05 0.99
CA VAL A 574 17.64 -32.48 0.07
C VAL A 574 18.32 -31.66 -1.01
N ASP A 575 19.27 -30.79 -0.64
CA ASP A 575 20.00 -29.99 -1.63
C ASP A 575 20.79 -30.86 -2.61
N HIS A 576 21.38 -31.98 -2.12
CA HIS A 576 22.08 -32.94 -2.96
C HIS A 576 21.14 -33.64 -3.96
N GLU A 577 19.98 -34.10 -3.50
CA GLU A 577 18.95 -34.71 -4.38
C GLU A 577 18.43 -33.71 -5.41
N VAL A 578 18.21 -32.45 -5.05
CA VAL A 578 17.84 -31.38 -6.00
C VAL A 578 18.89 -31.22 -7.08
N MET A 579 20.18 -31.16 -6.69
CA MET A 579 21.27 -31.07 -7.68
C MET A 579 21.30 -32.26 -8.64
N ILE A 580 21.11 -33.49 -8.12
CA ILE A 580 21.06 -34.70 -8.97
C ILE A 580 19.90 -34.63 -9.95
N LEU A 581 18.71 -34.26 -9.49
CA LEU A 581 17.51 -34.16 -10.32
C LEU A 581 17.67 -33.10 -11.44
N LEU A 582 18.19 -31.93 -11.08
CA LEU A 582 18.49 -30.87 -12.06
C LEU A 582 19.56 -31.28 -13.06
N HIS A 583 20.63 -31.95 -12.62
CA HIS A 583 21.68 -32.43 -13.49
C HIS A 583 21.15 -33.47 -14.50
N ASN A 584 20.39 -34.46 -14.03
CA ASN A 584 19.78 -35.47 -14.89
C ASN A 584 18.84 -34.85 -15.92
N SER A 585 17.99 -33.88 -15.51
CA SER A 585 17.09 -33.17 -16.41
C SER A 585 17.86 -32.33 -17.43
N TYR A 586 18.99 -31.76 -17.04
CA TYR A 586 19.84 -30.99 -17.93
C TYR A 586 20.55 -31.86 -19.01
N GLU A 587 21.09 -33.04 -18.60
CA GLU A 587 21.68 -33.97 -19.51
C GLU A 587 20.64 -34.55 -20.50
N GLU A 588 19.40 -34.77 -20.04
CA GLU A 588 18.30 -35.17 -20.91
C GLU A 588 17.95 -34.08 -21.95
N ALA A 589 17.90 -32.81 -21.50
CA ALA A 589 17.68 -31.68 -22.41
C ALA A 589 18.80 -31.61 -23.49
N LYS A 590 20.05 -31.78 -23.08
CA LYS A 590 21.22 -31.83 -24.03
C LYS A 590 21.10 -32.99 -25.00
N ARG A 591 20.68 -34.16 -24.52
CA ARG A 591 20.50 -35.34 -25.35
C ARG A 591 19.42 -35.11 -26.41
N LEU A 592 18.26 -34.55 -26.00
CA LEU A 592 17.14 -34.26 -26.92
C LEU A 592 17.52 -33.24 -27.99
N ILE A 593 18.18 -32.14 -27.61
CA ILE A 593 18.64 -31.09 -28.52
C ILE A 593 19.72 -31.62 -29.43
N GLY A 594 20.69 -32.37 -28.88
CA GLY A 594 21.81 -32.96 -29.69
C GLY A 594 21.33 -33.88 -30.79
N SER A 595 20.29 -34.71 -30.51
CA SER A 595 19.70 -35.61 -31.51
C SER A 595 18.89 -34.88 -32.60
N HIS A 596 18.43 -33.64 -32.33
CA HIS A 596 17.63 -32.84 -33.28
C HIS A 596 18.31 -31.52 -33.65
N ARG A 597 19.64 -31.50 -33.70
CA ARG A 597 20.44 -30.31 -33.94
C ARG A 597 20.04 -29.56 -35.22
N GLU A 598 19.75 -30.26 -36.30
CA GLU A 598 19.35 -29.67 -37.59
C GLU A 598 18.01 -28.89 -37.43
N ALA A 599 17.07 -29.46 -36.69
CA ALA A 599 15.79 -28.79 -36.39
C ALA A 599 16.02 -27.49 -35.57
N LEU A 600 16.87 -27.56 -34.54
CA LEU A 600 17.24 -26.39 -33.75
C LEU A 600 17.80 -25.28 -34.65
N ASP A 601 18.78 -25.58 -35.50
CA ASP A 601 19.47 -24.61 -36.36
C ASP A 601 18.51 -23.95 -37.38
N LYS A 602 17.61 -24.74 -37.99
CA LYS A 602 16.67 -24.23 -38.99
C LYS A 602 15.57 -23.39 -38.36
N ILE A 603 14.99 -23.84 -37.22
CA ILE A 603 13.95 -23.09 -36.51
C ILE A 603 14.51 -21.79 -35.94
N ALA A 604 15.69 -21.83 -35.31
CA ALA A 604 16.36 -20.63 -34.80
C ALA A 604 16.66 -19.61 -35.88
N THR A 605 17.15 -20.07 -37.05
CA THR A 605 17.41 -19.19 -38.20
C THR A 605 16.12 -18.55 -38.71
N TYR A 606 15.03 -19.29 -38.77
CA TYR A 606 13.72 -18.77 -39.15
C TYR A 606 13.20 -17.76 -38.14
N LEU A 607 13.30 -18.07 -36.82
CA LEU A 607 12.91 -17.18 -35.73
C LEU A 607 13.68 -15.86 -35.75
N ILE A 608 15.00 -15.88 -36.02
CA ILE A 608 15.82 -14.65 -36.16
C ILE A 608 15.26 -13.72 -37.23
N ARG A 609 14.73 -14.25 -38.35
CA ARG A 609 14.18 -13.45 -39.44
C ARG A 609 12.78 -12.89 -39.11
N ARG A 610 11.93 -13.68 -38.49
CA ARG A 610 10.51 -13.38 -38.23
C ARG A 610 10.26 -12.72 -36.87
N GLU A 611 11.24 -12.81 -35.95
CA GLU A 611 11.18 -12.37 -34.53
C GLU A 611 10.10 -13.08 -33.69
N THR A 612 9.06 -13.56 -34.29
CA THR A 612 7.95 -14.29 -33.65
C THR A 612 7.42 -15.35 -34.61
N ILE A 613 7.22 -16.55 -34.10
CA ILE A 613 6.59 -17.67 -34.81
C ILE A 613 5.49 -18.30 -33.96
N THR A 614 4.44 -18.76 -34.60
CA THR A 614 3.34 -19.50 -33.95
C THR A 614 3.75 -20.96 -33.75
N GLY A 615 3.10 -21.64 -32.78
CA GLY A 615 3.30 -23.08 -32.56
C GLY A 615 3.01 -23.92 -33.80
N LYS A 616 2.02 -23.51 -34.62
CA LYS A 616 1.73 -24.15 -35.91
C LYS A 616 2.88 -24.04 -36.90
N GLU A 617 3.48 -22.86 -37.03
CA GLU A 617 4.67 -22.65 -37.91
C GLU A 617 5.86 -23.42 -37.36
N PHE A 618 6.10 -23.40 -36.06
CA PHE A 618 7.13 -24.18 -35.39
C PHE A 618 7.01 -25.67 -35.71
N MET A 619 5.82 -26.26 -35.50
CA MET A 619 5.60 -27.68 -35.79
C MET A 619 5.69 -28.01 -37.29
N LYS A 620 5.27 -27.13 -38.20
CA LYS A 620 5.47 -27.29 -39.63
C LYS A 620 6.96 -27.37 -39.97
N ILE A 621 7.79 -26.47 -39.46
CA ILE A 621 9.25 -26.49 -39.70
C ILE A 621 9.84 -27.77 -39.10
N PHE A 622 9.47 -28.11 -37.85
CA PHE A 622 9.96 -29.32 -37.19
C PHE A 622 9.69 -30.58 -38.01
N HIS A 623 8.46 -30.81 -38.45
CA HIS A 623 8.07 -31.97 -39.25
C HIS A 623 8.70 -31.94 -40.64
N ALA A 624 8.95 -30.80 -41.26
CA ALA A 624 9.65 -30.70 -42.54
C ALA A 624 11.10 -31.16 -42.39
N VAL A 625 11.78 -30.75 -41.33
CA VAL A 625 13.16 -31.16 -41.05
C VAL A 625 13.25 -32.65 -40.78
N GLU A 626 12.36 -33.20 -39.97
CA GLU A 626 12.30 -34.64 -39.66
C GLU A 626 12.13 -35.50 -40.92
N ARG A 627 11.47 -34.94 -41.95
CA ARG A 627 11.26 -35.61 -43.25
C ARG A 627 12.27 -35.25 -44.31
N GLY A 628 13.29 -34.45 -43.97
CA GLY A 628 14.31 -34.01 -44.93
C GLY A 628 13.78 -33.09 -46.05
N ILE A 629 12.64 -32.39 -45.78
CA ILE A 629 12.04 -31.43 -46.71
C ILE A 629 12.70 -30.07 -46.53
N GLU A 630 13.07 -29.43 -47.66
CA GLU A 630 13.63 -28.10 -47.63
C GLU A 630 12.58 -27.06 -47.24
N ILE A 631 12.95 -26.13 -46.35
CA ILE A 631 12.03 -25.13 -45.84
C ILE A 631 12.05 -23.93 -46.81
N PRO A 632 10.90 -23.59 -47.44
CA PRO A 632 10.80 -22.42 -48.30
C PRO A 632 10.86 -21.12 -47.50
N GLU A 633 11.15 -19.99 -48.17
CA GLU A 633 11.13 -18.67 -47.52
C GLU A 633 9.75 -18.30 -46.95
N ASN A 634 8.68 -18.69 -47.66
CA ASN A 634 7.32 -18.56 -47.21
C ASN A 634 6.75 -19.94 -46.77
N LEU A 635 6.41 -20.07 -45.48
CA LEU A 635 5.87 -21.35 -44.95
C LEU A 635 4.50 -21.72 -45.52
N ASP A 636 3.78 -20.80 -46.14
CA ASP A 636 2.52 -21.09 -46.81
C ASP A 636 2.74 -22.00 -48.05
N ASP A 637 3.93 -21.92 -48.66
CA ASP A 637 4.32 -22.74 -49.80
C ASP A 637 4.83 -24.15 -49.38
N LEU A 638 5.00 -24.38 -48.07
CA LEU A 638 5.46 -25.66 -47.54
C LEU A 638 4.33 -26.69 -47.56
N VAL A 639 4.41 -27.64 -48.45
CA VAL A 639 3.50 -28.78 -48.53
C VAL A 639 4.15 -29.99 -47.85
N ILE A 640 3.64 -30.35 -46.69
CA ILE A 640 3.99 -31.59 -46.00
C ILE A 640 3.01 -32.66 -46.49
N PRO A 641 3.46 -33.75 -47.18
CA PRO A 641 2.56 -34.79 -47.59
C PRO A 641 1.86 -35.43 -46.40
N GLU A 642 0.53 -35.48 -46.41
CA GLU A 642 -0.24 -36.21 -45.40
C GLU A 642 0.11 -37.69 -45.49
N GLU A 643 0.67 -38.25 -44.41
CA GLU A 643 0.72 -39.69 -44.26
C GLU A 643 -0.72 -40.21 -44.15
N LYS A 644 -1.09 -41.20 -44.95
CA LYS A 644 -2.28 -41.97 -44.69
C LYS A 644 -2.18 -42.47 -43.25
N GLN A 645 -3.05 -41.99 -42.42
CA GLN A 645 -3.21 -42.48 -41.02
C GLN A 645 -3.45 -43.99 -41.10
N ASN A 646 -2.37 -44.78 -40.94
CA ASN A 646 -2.53 -46.14 -40.51
C ASN A 646 -3.05 -46.09 -39.08
N THR A 647 -4.33 -46.14 -38.94
CA THR A 647 -5.02 -46.44 -37.69
C THR A 647 -4.52 -47.79 -37.17
N VAL A 648 -3.42 -47.75 -36.43
CA VAL A 648 -3.11 -48.85 -35.51
C VAL A 648 -4.08 -48.66 -34.36
N THR A 649 -5.21 -49.35 -34.42
CA THR A 649 -6.07 -49.61 -33.29
C THR A 649 -5.25 -50.33 -32.23
N LEU A 650 -4.77 -49.59 -31.26
CA LEU A 650 -4.28 -50.15 -30.00
C LEU A 650 -5.50 -50.67 -29.26
N ASP A 651 -5.66 -51.97 -29.26
CA ASP A 651 -6.59 -52.70 -28.40
C ASP A 651 -6.38 -52.20 -26.96
N LYS A 652 -7.40 -51.59 -26.39
CA LYS A 652 -7.48 -51.31 -24.96
C LYS A 652 -7.49 -52.64 -24.22
N PRO A 653 -6.61 -52.91 -23.25
CA PRO A 653 -6.77 -54.03 -22.38
C PRO A 653 -8.02 -53.80 -21.50
N GLU A 654 -9.00 -54.69 -21.55
CA GLU A 654 -10.10 -54.76 -20.60
C GLU A 654 -9.51 -54.95 -19.19
N ILE A 655 -9.81 -54.00 -18.32
CA ILE A 655 -9.51 -54.10 -16.88
C ILE A 655 -10.65 -54.94 -16.28
N GLN A 656 -10.32 -56.18 -15.82
CA GLN A 656 -11.11 -56.92 -14.87
C GLN A 656 -10.93 -56.43 -13.45
#